data_86b82cbaf5254bb3de7f3ff3632a234d
#
_entry.id   86b82cbaf5254bb3de7f3ff3632a234d
#
_cell.length_a   1.000
_cell.length_b   1.000
_cell.length_c   1.000
_cell.angle_alpha   90.00
_cell.angle_beta   90.00
_cell.angle_gamma   90.00
#
_symmetry.space_group_name_H-M   'P 1'
#
loop_
_entity.id
_entity.type
_entity.pdbx_description
1 polymer ?
#
loop_
_entity_poly.entity_id
_entity_poly.type
_entity_poly.pdbx_seq_one_letter_code
_entity_poly.pdbx_strand_id
1 'polypeptide(L)'
;FALKEASTTLKEVVVTSGQSKVFNSSRNGSQEIINRRLIESVPNVNRSWKDLVKLVPSQNNLSFGGMSSQLNNVTLDGANFNNSFGLGDGTLGGQTGAQPISLDAVEQIQVNVSPFDVKYGGFAGGSVNTVTRSGKNQAFGSVYQYFKNKDLQGYKVGDITLPEQPFTYDLKGFTAGGAIIKNKLFFFVNGEQEERMEPGTQWIASDATNTPNGINISQAKAADLDALQKFLIDKYGYNPGAYQGYQYASKSKRLTTKLDWNINDKNSFSLKYTMLRSSADIPASNSGSINSSNGRRPGVTAMPFFGAGYVINNNADILIGELNTRFSNSANNKLQIGFTQLRDFRSSLSAGNFPQVDILDGNGLPYTTFGYERFTYGNVLNSDVIQVNDIFNLYKGKHEFTFGTQNSFKQYSNGFSPSYAGAFRFNSLADFYASANGTKAAAVYDLSYSLSGDFPLVGPKNIELSLFAQDKFRVKDNLTITYGIRADYVSFADNFLFNPVVDTLSRFYGGTRLNTGLAPKASLQISPRVGFNWDVNDDQTLQVRGGTGLFQGPPPFVWISNQASNSGMALFGSVTNGTGYMFSPDIDKYRPTPTPGLSKSYSLNVTDPNYKFPQVWKSTLAVDKKVLGWTVTAEGTYIKNINATVFQNVALPSTGNTTLSDGRTRFAKRSVYDATGTAQTATNPNIGNAIYMTNANIGYTLFGTLQVQRQFKNLAVNASYTRQKAKDGTINGSTAFTMWGAR
;
A
#
# COMPACT_ATOMS: atom_id res chain seq x y z
N PHE A 1 20.41 -4.33 -56.13
CA PHE A 1 19.34 -4.51 -55.14
C PHE A 1 18.93 -3.11 -54.67
N ALA A 2 17.78 -2.63 -55.16
CA ALA A 2 17.20 -1.36 -54.71
C ALA A 2 16.38 -1.65 -53.42
N LEU A 3 16.85 -1.16 -52.27
CA LEU A 3 16.09 -1.10 -51.06
C LEU A 3 14.97 -0.07 -51.27
N LYS A 4 13.73 -0.51 -51.39
CA LYS A 4 12.55 0.38 -51.23
C LYS A 4 12.57 0.94 -49.83
N GLU A 5 12.62 2.27 -49.69
CA GLU A 5 12.33 2.98 -48.48
C GLU A 5 10.92 2.56 -48.00
N ALA A 6 10.87 1.77 -46.96
CA ALA A 6 9.64 1.64 -46.18
C ALA A 6 9.52 2.91 -45.38
N SER A 7 8.73 3.88 -45.85
CA SER A 7 8.24 4.98 -45.02
C SER A 7 7.42 4.39 -43.88
N THR A 8 8.07 4.05 -42.79
CA THR A 8 7.38 3.86 -41.51
C THR A 8 6.96 5.24 -41.01
N THR A 9 5.84 5.76 -41.55
CA THR A 9 4.99 6.61 -40.72
C THR A 9 4.95 5.92 -39.37
N LEU A 10 5.18 6.65 -38.28
CA LEU A 10 4.83 6.23 -36.91
C LEU A 10 3.33 5.92 -36.93
N LYS A 11 2.97 4.80 -37.51
CA LYS A 11 1.70 4.19 -37.24
C LYS A 11 1.72 4.00 -35.75
N GLU A 12 0.68 4.60 -35.06
CA GLU A 12 0.17 4.13 -33.81
C GLU A 12 0.89 2.84 -33.42
N VAL A 13 1.53 2.76 -32.24
CA VAL A 13 1.96 1.47 -31.72
C VAL A 13 0.65 0.72 -31.50
N VAL A 14 0.07 0.27 -32.58
CA VAL A 14 -0.94 -0.76 -32.59
C VAL A 14 -0.15 -1.96 -32.08
N VAL A 15 -0.23 -2.19 -30.79
CA VAL A 15 0.01 -3.51 -30.25
C VAL A 15 -0.96 -4.38 -31.01
N THR A 16 -0.49 -4.91 -32.14
CA THR A 16 -1.26 -5.84 -32.95
C THR A 16 -1.67 -6.94 -32.00
N SER A 17 -2.94 -7.01 -31.68
CA SER A 17 -3.61 -7.98 -30.85
C SER A 17 -3.58 -9.37 -31.51
N GLY A 18 -2.42 -9.87 -31.70
CA GLY A 18 -2.21 -11.21 -32.22
C GLY A 18 -1.22 -11.91 -31.31
N GLN A 19 -1.71 -12.76 -30.44
CA GLN A 19 -0.97 -13.69 -29.59
C GLN A 19 -0.01 -12.99 -28.60
N SER A 20 -0.10 -13.29 -27.32
CA SER A 20 1.02 -13.10 -26.40
C SER A 20 2.19 -13.86 -27.05
N LYS A 21 3.09 -13.16 -27.70
CA LYS A 21 4.23 -13.78 -28.32
C LYS A 21 5.16 -14.20 -27.21
N VAL A 22 4.94 -15.40 -26.69
CA VAL A 22 5.86 -16.06 -25.74
C VAL A 22 7.25 -16.02 -26.35
N PHE A 23 7.33 -16.29 -27.66
CA PHE A 23 8.56 -16.20 -28.47
C PHE A 23 8.82 -14.76 -28.90
N ASN A 24 9.48 -13.99 -28.01
CA ASN A 24 9.86 -12.59 -28.27
C ASN A 24 11.33 -12.41 -27.87
N SER A 25 12.16 -11.92 -28.80
CA SER A 25 13.60 -11.69 -28.58
C SER A 25 13.91 -10.64 -27.50
N SER A 26 12.93 -9.82 -27.08
CA SER A 26 13.08 -8.86 -25.98
C SER A 26 12.80 -9.44 -24.60
N ARG A 27 12.27 -10.65 -24.50
CA ARG A 27 11.92 -11.31 -23.24
C ARG A 27 13.14 -12.02 -22.68
N ASN A 28 13.76 -11.48 -21.65
CA ASN A 28 14.96 -12.05 -21.02
C ASN A 28 14.75 -12.53 -19.58
N GLY A 29 13.53 -12.45 -19.04
CA GLY A 29 13.20 -12.86 -17.69
C GLY A 29 11.72 -13.19 -17.53
N SER A 30 11.25 -13.25 -16.27
CA SER A 30 9.83 -13.49 -15.95
C SER A 30 9.02 -12.22 -16.21
N GLN A 31 8.24 -12.24 -17.27
CA GLN A 31 7.41 -11.14 -17.73
C GLN A 31 6.11 -11.65 -18.34
N GLU A 32 4.99 -10.99 -18.01
CA GLU A 32 3.68 -11.29 -18.58
C GLU A 32 2.99 -10.01 -19.04
N ILE A 33 2.29 -10.07 -20.19
CA ILE A 33 1.55 -8.95 -20.76
C ILE A 33 0.09 -9.34 -20.90
N ILE A 34 -0.78 -8.62 -20.21
CA ILE A 34 -2.22 -8.74 -20.26
C ILE A 34 -2.72 -7.63 -21.19
N ASN A 35 -3.06 -7.99 -22.41
CA ASN A 35 -3.50 -7.05 -23.44
C ASN A 35 -5.00 -6.76 -23.34
N ARG A 36 -5.48 -5.77 -24.11
CA ARG A 36 -6.88 -5.33 -24.12
C ARG A 36 -7.87 -6.47 -24.37
N ARG A 37 -7.58 -7.37 -25.32
CA ARG A 37 -8.44 -8.53 -25.63
C ARG A 37 -8.62 -9.43 -24.40
N LEU A 38 -7.55 -9.69 -23.66
CA LEU A 38 -7.62 -10.51 -22.45
C LEU A 38 -8.36 -9.78 -21.32
N ILE A 39 -8.13 -8.46 -21.18
CA ILE A 39 -8.86 -7.61 -20.22
C ILE A 39 -10.38 -7.69 -20.44
N GLU A 40 -10.81 -7.68 -21.71
CA GLU A 40 -12.23 -7.72 -22.09
C GLU A 40 -12.85 -9.12 -22.01
N SER A 41 -12.03 -10.18 -22.19
CA SER A 41 -12.54 -11.55 -22.22
C SER A 41 -12.59 -12.24 -20.85
N VAL A 42 -11.80 -11.80 -19.89
CA VAL A 42 -11.76 -12.42 -18.55
C VAL A 42 -12.86 -11.81 -17.67
N PRO A 43 -13.78 -12.62 -17.14
CA PRO A 43 -14.76 -12.15 -16.17
C PRO A 43 -14.08 -11.51 -14.95
N ASN A 44 -14.40 -10.27 -14.67
CA ASN A 44 -13.82 -9.53 -13.55
C ASN A 44 -14.93 -8.84 -12.76
N VAL A 45 -15.37 -9.50 -11.68
CA VAL A 45 -16.51 -9.07 -10.86
C VAL A 45 -16.25 -7.73 -10.17
N ASN A 46 -15.01 -7.48 -9.76
CA ASN A 46 -14.64 -6.25 -9.06
C ASN A 46 -14.11 -5.17 -10.01
N ARG A 47 -14.04 -5.43 -11.31
CA ARG A 47 -13.43 -4.55 -12.33
C ARG A 47 -12.07 -4.02 -11.90
N SER A 48 -11.26 -4.90 -11.29
CA SER A 48 -9.98 -4.59 -10.70
C SER A 48 -8.85 -5.07 -11.59
N TRP A 49 -7.88 -4.18 -11.86
CA TRP A 49 -6.63 -4.60 -12.51
C TRP A 49 -5.86 -5.64 -11.65
N LYS A 50 -6.03 -5.63 -10.32
CA LYS A 50 -5.43 -6.61 -9.41
C LYS A 50 -5.94 -8.02 -9.67
N ASP A 51 -7.22 -8.17 -10.05
CA ASP A 51 -7.78 -9.48 -10.40
C ASP A 51 -7.17 -10.03 -11.70
N LEU A 52 -6.84 -9.15 -12.64
CA LEU A 52 -6.14 -9.54 -13.87
C LEU A 52 -4.69 -9.96 -13.60
N VAL A 53 -4.02 -9.31 -12.68
CA VAL A 53 -2.65 -9.69 -12.28
C VAL A 53 -2.61 -11.08 -11.65
N LYS A 54 -3.73 -11.60 -11.10
CA LYS A 54 -3.84 -13.00 -10.63
C LYS A 54 -3.62 -14.05 -11.73
N LEU A 55 -3.70 -13.67 -13.01
CA LEU A 55 -3.37 -14.54 -14.14
C LEU A 55 -1.86 -14.81 -14.25
N VAL A 56 -1.01 -14.06 -13.55
CA VAL A 56 0.44 -14.26 -13.53
C VAL A 56 0.76 -15.42 -12.58
N PRO A 57 1.39 -16.50 -13.05
CA PRO A 57 1.54 -17.75 -12.27
C PRO A 57 2.34 -17.62 -10.97
N SER A 58 3.30 -16.69 -10.91
CA SER A 58 4.20 -16.46 -9.74
C SER A 58 3.66 -15.45 -8.73
N GLN A 59 2.37 -15.07 -8.85
CA GLN A 59 1.73 -14.03 -8.05
C GLN A 59 0.75 -14.64 -7.02
N ASN A 60 0.68 -14.04 -5.83
CA ASN A 60 -0.34 -14.29 -4.81
C ASN A 60 -0.62 -12.97 -4.07
N ASN A 61 -1.84 -12.42 -4.22
CA ASN A 61 -2.27 -11.15 -3.58
C ASN A 61 -1.25 -10.00 -3.73
N LEU A 62 -0.75 -9.75 -4.95
CA LEU A 62 0.32 -8.81 -5.28
C LEU A 62 1.70 -9.14 -4.67
N SER A 63 1.87 -10.27 -4.01
CA SER A 63 3.19 -10.82 -3.70
C SER A 63 3.75 -11.49 -4.94
N PHE A 64 4.83 -10.98 -5.50
CA PHE A 64 5.53 -11.58 -6.63
C PHE A 64 6.74 -12.37 -6.13
N GLY A 65 6.77 -13.65 -6.49
CA GLY A 65 7.86 -14.53 -6.04
C GLY A 65 8.02 -14.55 -4.51
N GLY A 66 6.92 -14.45 -3.74
CA GLY A 66 6.95 -14.47 -2.27
C GLY A 66 7.50 -13.21 -1.59
N MET A 67 7.78 -12.16 -2.35
CA MET A 67 8.20 -10.88 -1.80
C MET A 67 7.00 -10.06 -1.34
N SER A 68 7.19 -9.21 -0.34
CA SER A 68 6.13 -8.29 0.13
C SER A 68 5.59 -7.42 -1.01
N SER A 69 4.27 -7.25 -1.07
CA SER A 69 3.63 -6.33 -2.02
C SER A 69 4.07 -4.87 -1.86
N GLN A 70 4.51 -4.48 -0.68
CA GLN A 70 5.04 -3.13 -0.40
C GLN A 70 6.40 -2.85 -1.07
N LEU A 71 7.10 -3.89 -1.56
CA LEU A 71 8.36 -3.77 -2.29
C LEU A 71 8.17 -3.77 -3.81
N ASN A 72 6.93 -3.70 -4.29
CA ASN A 72 6.60 -3.60 -5.71
C ASN A 72 6.68 -2.15 -6.21
N ASN A 73 6.86 -2.01 -7.51
CA ASN A 73 6.69 -0.75 -8.22
C ASN A 73 5.48 -0.83 -9.16
N VAL A 74 4.43 -0.06 -8.85
CA VAL A 74 3.26 0.09 -9.73
C VAL A 74 3.41 1.42 -10.47
N THR A 75 3.35 1.37 -11.79
CA THR A 75 3.48 2.55 -12.65
C THR A 75 2.29 2.68 -13.60
N LEU A 76 1.99 3.91 -13.99
CA LEU A 76 1.03 4.24 -15.02
C LEU A 76 1.77 4.94 -16.17
N ASP A 77 1.85 4.28 -17.35
CA ASP A 77 2.68 4.70 -18.48
C ASP A 77 4.15 4.98 -18.10
N GLY A 78 4.66 4.27 -17.09
CA GLY A 78 6.02 4.39 -16.59
C GLY A 78 6.25 5.43 -15.49
N ALA A 79 5.26 6.28 -15.17
CA ALA A 79 5.33 7.18 -14.02
C ALA A 79 4.80 6.51 -12.74
N ASN A 80 5.21 7.00 -11.58
CA ASN A 80 4.86 6.45 -10.27
C ASN A 80 3.33 6.43 -10.05
N PHE A 81 2.84 5.27 -9.64
CA PHE A 81 1.43 5.03 -9.32
C PHE A 81 1.30 4.26 -8.00
N ASN A 82 2.30 4.39 -7.13
CA ASN A 82 2.35 3.76 -5.82
C ASN A 82 1.86 4.70 -4.72
N ASN A 83 1.33 4.12 -3.65
CA ASN A 83 1.35 4.73 -2.33
C ASN A 83 2.68 4.37 -1.64
N SER A 84 3.72 5.14 -1.93
CA SER A 84 5.09 4.87 -1.46
C SER A 84 5.24 5.02 0.06
N PHE A 85 4.31 5.67 0.74
CA PHE A 85 4.34 5.74 2.21
C PHE A 85 4.06 4.37 2.83
N GLY A 86 3.25 3.53 2.18
CA GLY A 86 3.11 2.12 2.53
C GLY A 86 2.07 1.83 3.61
N LEU A 87 1.05 2.66 3.75
CA LEU A 87 -0.16 2.29 4.48
C LEU A 87 -1.02 1.38 3.58
N GLY A 88 -1.15 0.12 3.94
CA GLY A 88 -1.85 -0.89 3.14
C GLY A 88 -0.94 -1.63 2.15
N ASP A 89 -1.46 -2.00 1.00
CA ASP A 89 -0.80 -2.87 0.00
C ASP A 89 0.15 -2.14 -0.98
N GLY A 90 0.42 -0.87 -0.75
CA GLY A 90 1.29 -0.04 -1.60
C GLY A 90 0.60 0.49 -2.86
N THR A 91 -0.68 0.20 -3.09
CA THR A 91 -1.44 0.73 -4.23
C THR A 91 -2.28 1.95 -3.85
N LEU A 92 -2.53 2.84 -4.81
CA LEU A 92 -3.42 3.98 -4.61
C LEU A 92 -4.85 3.50 -4.32
N GLY A 93 -5.58 4.17 -3.43
CA GLY A 93 -6.94 3.78 -3.03
C GLY A 93 -7.02 2.48 -2.24
N GLY A 94 -5.89 1.88 -1.84
CA GLY A 94 -5.84 0.56 -1.21
C GLY A 94 -6.60 0.48 0.12
N GLN A 95 -6.62 1.54 0.91
CA GLN A 95 -7.33 1.56 2.18
C GLN A 95 -8.85 1.69 2.03
N THR A 96 -9.34 2.30 0.96
CA THR A 96 -10.78 2.40 0.64
C THR A 96 -11.29 1.24 -0.22
N GLY A 97 -10.38 0.37 -0.71
CA GLY A 97 -10.70 -0.68 -1.67
C GLY A 97 -11.00 -0.17 -3.08
N ALA A 98 -10.86 1.14 -3.33
CA ALA A 98 -11.11 1.75 -4.63
C ALA A 98 -10.02 1.37 -5.65
N GLN A 99 -10.44 1.22 -6.91
CA GLN A 99 -9.49 1.05 -8.01
C GLN A 99 -8.99 2.43 -8.44
N PRO A 100 -7.66 2.64 -8.57
CA PRO A 100 -7.15 3.96 -8.91
C PRO A 100 -7.34 4.36 -10.37
N ILE A 101 -7.63 3.40 -11.24
CA ILE A 101 -7.91 3.61 -12.66
C ILE A 101 -9.00 2.64 -13.13
N SER A 102 -9.86 3.10 -14.04
CA SER A 102 -10.87 2.27 -14.70
C SER A 102 -10.20 1.25 -15.64
N LEU A 103 -10.72 0.01 -15.69
CA LEU A 103 -10.28 -0.98 -16.68
C LEU A 103 -10.59 -0.53 -18.12
N ASP A 104 -11.58 0.34 -18.33
CA ASP A 104 -11.90 0.88 -19.65
C ASP A 104 -10.90 1.94 -20.11
N ALA A 105 -10.10 2.49 -19.20
CA ALA A 105 -8.98 3.37 -19.53
C ALA A 105 -7.66 2.61 -19.80
N VAL A 106 -7.63 1.29 -19.57
CA VAL A 106 -6.40 0.47 -19.69
C VAL A 106 -6.31 -0.19 -21.05
N GLU A 107 -5.20 -0.05 -21.74
CA GLU A 107 -4.85 -0.74 -23.00
C GLU A 107 -4.15 -2.07 -22.73
N GLN A 108 -3.18 -2.06 -21.79
CA GLN A 108 -2.47 -3.27 -21.37
C GLN A 108 -1.92 -3.14 -19.94
N ILE A 109 -1.68 -4.28 -19.31
CA ILE A 109 -0.97 -4.39 -18.04
C ILE A 109 0.27 -5.26 -18.27
N GLN A 110 1.43 -4.75 -17.92
CA GLN A 110 2.70 -5.45 -18.01
C GLN A 110 3.19 -5.77 -16.61
N VAL A 111 3.41 -7.04 -16.33
CA VAL A 111 3.93 -7.53 -15.05
C VAL A 111 5.32 -8.08 -15.24
N ASN A 112 6.29 -7.56 -14.49
CA ASN A 112 7.69 -7.98 -14.53
C ASN A 112 8.13 -8.43 -13.15
N VAL A 113 8.53 -9.68 -13.00
CA VAL A 113 9.04 -10.23 -11.74
C VAL A 113 10.58 -10.16 -11.71
N SER A 114 11.23 -10.48 -12.82
CA SER A 114 12.69 -10.46 -12.96
C SER A 114 13.12 -9.96 -14.37
N PRO A 115 12.79 -8.69 -14.73
CA PRO A 115 13.26 -8.14 -15.99
C PRO A 115 14.75 -7.75 -15.87
N PHE A 116 15.61 -8.27 -16.74
CA PHE A 116 17.04 -7.97 -16.68
C PHE A 116 17.44 -6.73 -17.49
N ASP A 117 16.50 -5.99 -18.02
CA ASP A 117 16.70 -4.66 -18.59
C ASP A 117 16.83 -3.62 -17.46
N VAL A 118 17.89 -2.80 -17.47
CA VAL A 118 18.22 -1.85 -16.38
C VAL A 118 17.30 -0.65 -16.30
N LYS A 119 16.48 -0.38 -17.34
CA LYS A 119 15.45 0.67 -17.30
C LYS A 119 14.35 0.38 -16.29
N TYR A 120 14.14 -0.89 -15.91
CA TYR A 120 13.21 -1.26 -14.87
C TYR A 120 13.87 -1.15 -13.50
N GLY A 121 13.43 -0.20 -12.69
CA GLY A 121 13.96 0.05 -11.35
C GLY A 121 12.86 0.31 -10.31
N GLY A 122 13.28 0.64 -9.08
CA GLY A 122 12.38 1.02 -8.01
C GLY A 122 11.58 -0.15 -7.41
N PHE A 123 12.05 -1.39 -7.50
CA PHE A 123 11.40 -2.56 -6.89
C PHE A 123 12.40 -3.64 -6.49
N ALA A 124 12.16 -4.28 -5.36
CA ALA A 124 12.78 -5.55 -4.97
C ALA A 124 11.81 -6.73 -5.21
N GLY A 125 10.49 -6.52 -5.10
CA GLY A 125 9.42 -7.46 -5.45
C GLY A 125 9.19 -7.60 -6.95
N GLY A 126 8.10 -7.09 -7.46
CA GLY A 126 7.75 -7.04 -8.88
C GLY A 126 7.44 -5.63 -9.37
N SER A 127 7.33 -5.47 -10.69
CA SER A 127 6.87 -4.22 -11.30
C SER A 127 5.59 -4.48 -12.10
N VAL A 128 4.59 -3.63 -11.90
CA VAL A 128 3.35 -3.64 -12.69
C VAL A 128 3.23 -2.30 -13.39
N ASN A 129 3.29 -2.30 -14.71
CA ASN A 129 3.08 -1.10 -15.51
C ASN A 129 1.75 -1.19 -16.25
N THR A 130 0.85 -0.26 -15.95
CA THR A 130 -0.44 -0.11 -16.64
C THR A 130 -0.29 0.94 -17.74
N VAL A 131 -0.64 0.58 -18.97
CA VAL A 131 -0.61 1.49 -20.13
C VAL A 131 -2.03 1.98 -20.40
N THR A 132 -2.18 3.30 -20.52
CA THR A 132 -3.48 3.92 -20.79
C THR A 132 -3.83 3.90 -22.28
N ARG A 133 -5.13 3.88 -22.57
CA ARG A 133 -5.65 4.03 -23.94
C ARG A 133 -5.40 5.43 -24.47
N SER A 134 -5.38 5.52 -25.79
CA SER A 134 -5.26 6.78 -26.56
C SER A 134 -6.43 6.96 -27.51
N GLY A 135 -6.64 8.20 -27.96
CA GLY A 135 -7.54 8.50 -29.04
C GLY A 135 -7.04 7.94 -30.38
N LYS A 136 -7.94 7.78 -31.35
CA LYS A 136 -7.68 7.25 -32.69
C LYS A 136 -8.29 8.17 -33.73
N ASN A 137 -7.91 7.99 -35.01
CA ASN A 137 -8.55 8.78 -36.10
C ASN A 137 -10.06 8.55 -36.19
N GLN A 138 -10.52 7.34 -35.86
CA GLN A 138 -11.92 7.03 -35.72
C GLN A 138 -12.37 7.34 -34.29
N ALA A 139 -13.39 8.16 -34.16
CA ALA A 139 -13.99 8.42 -32.85
C ALA A 139 -14.66 7.14 -32.31
N PHE A 140 -14.55 6.94 -31.01
CA PHE A 140 -15.20 5.86 -30.29
C PHE A 140 -15.67 6.35 -28.94
N GLY A 141 -16.69 5.67 -28.40
CA GLY A 141 -17.21 5.98 -27.08
C GLY A 141 -18.09 4.85 -26.56
N SER A 142 -18.27 4.83 -25.26
CA SER A 142 -19.17 3.92 -24.56
C SER A 142 -19.71 4.58 -23.30
N VAL A 143 -20.93 4.20 -22.94
CA VAL A 143 -21.53 4.48 -21.63
C VAL A 143 -21.92 3.12 -21.05
N TYR A 144 -21.67 2.92 -19.78
CA TYR A 144 -21.93 1.64 -19.15
C TYR A 144 -22.36 1.82 -17.70
N GLN A 145 -23.14 0.83 -17.24
CA GLN A 145 -23.50 0.69 -15.83
C GLN A 145 -23.37 -0.77 -15.42
N TYR A 146 -22.80 -1.00 -14.25
CA TYR A 146 -22.75 -2.29 -13.59
C TYR A 146 -23.42 -2.15 -12.23
N PHE A 147 -24.41 -2.97 -11.98
CA PHE A 147 -25.11 -2.95 -10.70
C PHE A 147 -25.25 -4.37 -10.14
N LYS A 148 -25.28 -4.48 -8.83
CA LYS A 148 -25.48 -5.71 -8.09
C LYS A 148 -26.22 -5.38 -6.79
N ASN A 149 -27.17 -6.20 -6.43
CA ASN A 149 -27.93 -6.07 -5.18
C ASN A 149 -28.23 -7.46 -4.61
N LYS A 150 -28.88 -7.51 -3.46
CA LYS A 150 -29.25 -8.75 -2.79
C LYS A 150 -30.07 -9.69 -3.68
N ASP A 151 -30.94 -9.16 -4.54
CA ASP A 151 -31.86 -9.95 -5.38
C ASP A 151 -31.17 -10.66 -6.56
N LEU A 152 -29.97 -10.16 -6.93
CA LEU A 152 -29.10 -10.74 -7.97
C LEU A 152 -28.04 -11.70 -7.42
N GLN A 153 -28.08 -12.00 -6.11
CA GLN A 153 -27.13 -12.90 -5.46
C GLN A 153 -27.81 -14.20 -5.06
N GLY A 154 -27.16 -15.33 -5.34
CA GLY A 154 -27.58 -16.62 -4.79
C GLY A 154 -27.17 -16.76 -3.34
N TYR A 155 -28.09 -17.26 -2.51
CA TYR A 155 -27.86 -17.48 -1.08
C TYR A 155 -27.75 -18.98 -0.70
N LYS A 156 -27.85 -19.88 -1.66
CA LYS A 156 -27.74 -21.32 -1.42
C LYS A 156 -26.38 -21.84 -1.85
N VAL A 157 -25.66 -22.47 -0.91
CA VAL A 157 -24.36 -23.13 -1.14
C VAL A 157 -24.48 -24.59 -0.68
N GLY A 158 -24.64 -25.51 -1.61
CA GLY A 158 -24.99 -26.89 -1.28
C GLY A 158 -26.35 -26.92 -0.57
N ASP A 159 -26.41 -27.54 0.61
CA ASP A 159 -27.62 -27.61 1.44
C ASP A 159 -27.78 -26.45 2.43
N ILE A 160 -26.83 -25.53 2.47
CA ILE A 160 -26.85 -24.38 3.39
C ILE A 160 -27.47 -23.17 2.69
N THR A 161 -28.49 -22.59 3.29
CA THR A 161 -29.06 -21.30 2.91
C THR A 161 -28.48 -20.20 3.80
N LEU A 162 -27.74 -19.27 3.20
CA LEU A 162 -27.19 -18.11 3.89
C LEU A 162 -28.29 -17.05 4.10
N PRO A 163 -28.25 -16.27 5.20
CA PRO A 163 -29.19 -15.18 5.39
C PRO A 163 -28.98 -14.10 4.33
N GLU A 164 -30.08 -13.60 3.77
CA GLU A 164 -30.04 -12.45 2.88
C GLU A 164 -29.53 -11.21 3.60
N GLN A 165 -28.56 -10.51 2.97
CA GLN A 165 -28.01 -9.27 3.50
C GLN A 165 -28.28 -8.12 2.53
N PRO A 166 -28.78 -6.97 3.01
CA PRO A 166 -28.98 -5.82 2.15
C PRO A 166 -27.65 -5.25 1.72
N PHE A 167 -27.31 -5.38 0.44
CA PHE A 167 -26.15 -4.70 -0.14
C PHE A 167 -26.52 -4.16 -1.52
N THR A 168 -25.83 -3.10 -1.93
CA THR A 168 -25.90 -2.54 -3.28
C THR A 168 -24.51 -2.23 -3.80
N TYR A 169 -24.32 -2.42 -5.08
CA TYR A 169 -23.16 -2.00 -5.83
C TYR A 169 -23.66 -1.33 -7.11
N ASP A 170 -23.24 -0.11 -7.35
CA ASP A 170 -23.56 0.65 -8.56
C ASP A 170 -22.30 1.33 -9.09
N LEU A 171 -21.92 1.02 -10.32
CA LEU A 171 -20.81 1.62 -11.03
C LEU A 171 -21.33 2.15 -12.36
N LYS A 172 -21.16 3.46 -12.57
CA LYS A 172 -21.49 4.15 -13.82
C LYS A 172 -20.23 4.73 -14.42
N GLY A 173 -20.12 4.63 -15.73
CA GLY A 173 -18.95 5.15 -16.41
C GLY A 173 -19.19 5.50 -17.87
N PHE A 174 -18.26 6.26 -18.41
CA PHE A 174 -18.18 6.57 -19.82
C PHE A 174 -16.75 6.58 -20.31
N THR A 175 -16.59 6.33 -21.58
CA THR A 175 -15.31 6.44 -22.29
C THR A 175 -15.55 7.14 -23.62
N ALA A 176 -14.70 8.06 -23.99
CA ALA A 176 -14.69 8.67 -25.31
C ALA A 176 -13.25 8.91 -25.78
N GLY A 177 -13.03 8.82 -27.07
CA GLY A 177 -11.73 9.11 -27.67
C GLY A 177 -11.86 9.34 -29.16
N GLY A 178 -10.93 10.10 -29.71
CA GLY A 178 -10.95 10.44 -31.14
C GLY A 178 -9.83 11.40 -31.52
N ALA A 179 -9.84 11.80 -32.78
CA ALA A 179 -8.95 12.84 -33.28
C ALA A 179 -9.61 14.22 -33.17
N ILE A 180 -8.96 15.16 -32.50
CA ILE A 180 -9.26 16.60 -32.61
C ILE A 180 -8.79 17.08 -33.97
N ILE A 181 -7.57 16.67 -34.38
CA ILE A 181 -7.00 16.88 -35.70
C ILE A 181 -6.51 15.52 -36.18
N LYS A 182 -7.07 15.01 -37.28
CA LYS A 182 -6.69 13.70 -37.85
C LYS A 182 -5.18 13.58 -38.04
N ASN A 183 -4.63 12.43 -37.63
CA ASN A 183 -3.20 12.08 -37.66
C ASN A 183 -2.30 12.96 -36.77
N LYS A 184 -2.83 14.01 -36.11
CA LYS A 184 -2.01 15.01 -35.44
C LYS A 184 -2.32 15.17 -33.95
N LEU A 185 -3.57 15.36 -33.58
CA LEU A 185 -3.97 15.61 -32.20
C LEU A 185 -5.14 14.72 -31.82
N PHE A 186 -4.96 13.95 -30.77
CA PHE A 186 -5.94 12.99 -30.28
C PHE A 186 -6.28 13.28 -28.83
N PHE A 187 -7.50 12.92 -28.44
CA PHE A 187 -7.95 12.94 -27.05
C PHE A 187 -8.49 11.58 -26.64
N PHE A 188 -8.38 11.32 -25.37
CA PHE A 188 -9.02 10.22 -24.67
C PHE A 188 -9.54 10.70 -23.32
N VAL A 189 -10.74 10.30 -22.95
CA VAL A 189 -11.35 10.57 -21.65
C VAL A 189 -12.11 9.34 -21.16
N ASN A 190 -11.97 9.03 -19.89
CA ASN A 190 -12.77 8.03 -19.18
C ASN A 190 -13.12 8.58 -17.82
N GLY A 191 -14.39 8.44 -17.42
CA GLY A 191 -14.90 8.80 -16.10
C GLY A 191 -15.72 7.66 -15.53
N GLU A 192 -15.54 7.39 -14.24
CA GLU A 192 -16.34 6.41 -13.48
C GLU A 192 -16.74 6.97 -12.12
N GLN A 193 -17.91 6.58 -11.67
CA GLN A 193 -18.40 6.72 -10.31
C GLN A 193 -18.85 5.37 -9.79
N GLU A 194 -18.40 5.00 -8.60
CA GLU A 194 -18.74 3.74 -7.94
C GLU A 194 -19.27 4.01 -6.55
N GLU A 195 -20.34 3.33 -6.18
CA GLU A 195 -20.91 3.34 -4.84
C GLU A 195 -21.25 1.92 -4.42
N ARG A 196 -20.83 1.56 -3.22
CA ARG A 196 -21.12 0.28 -2.58
C ARG A 196 -21.69 0.54 -1.21
N MET A 197 -22.80 -0.13 -0.88
CA MET A 197 -23.40 -0.14 0.45
C MET A 197 -23.40 -1.57 0.95
N GLU A 198 -22.82 -1.80 2.13
CA GLU A 198 -22.72 -3.10 2.75
C GLU A 198 -23.29 -3.08 4.18
N PRO A 199 -23.84 -4.20 4.69
CA PRO A 199 -24.35 -4.24 6.06
C PRO A 199 -23.26 -3.89 7.06
N GLY A 200 -23.56 -2.97 7.98
CA GLY A 200 -22.60 -2.57 9.02
C GLY A 200 -22.44 -3.64 10.10
N THR A 201 -23.51 -4.39 10.37
CA THR A 201 -23.50 -5.51 11.29
C THR A 201 -24.64 -6.49 10.99
N GLN A 202 -24.40 -7.77 11.32
CA GLN A 202 -25.42 -8.82 11.34
C GLN A 202 -25.94 -9.08 12.76
N TRP A 203 -25.33 -8.44 13.76
CA TRP A 203 -25.74 -8.57 15.15
C TRP A 203 -26.94 -7.69 15.45
N ILE A 204 -27.84 -8.24 16.29
CA ILE A 204 -29.04 -7.59 16.79
C ILE A 204 -28.92 -7.51 18.30
N ALA A 205 -29.31 -6.41 18.90
CA ALA A 205 -29.40 -6.28 20.34
C ALA A 205 -30.53 -7.18 20.91
N SER A 206 -30.36 -7.71 22.09
CA SER A 206 -31.40 -8.54 22.75
C SER A 206 -32.58 -7.70 23.20
N ASP A 207 -33.77 -8.29 23.11
CA ASP A 207 -35.02 -7.75 23.57
C ASP A 207 -35.99 -8.88 24.08
N ALA A 208 -37.25 -8.56 24.26
CA ALA A 208 -38.24 -9.56 24.75
C ALA A 208 -38.45 -10.71 23.73
N THR A 209 -38.17 -10.49 22.44
CA THR A 209 -38.36 -11.48 21.37
C THR A 209 -37.04 -12.09 20.90
N ASN A 210 -35.94 -11.39 21.06
CA ASN A 210 -34.59 -11.75 20.58
C ASN A 210 -33.70 -12.10 21.78
N THR A 211 -33.65 -13.40 22.12
CA THR A 211 -32.79 -13.88 23.21
C THR A 211 -31.35 -14.10 22.74
N PRO A 212 -30.32 -13.72 23.52
CA PRO A 212 -28.92 -13.94 23.17
C PRO A 212 -28.64 -15.39 22.78
N ASN A 213 -28.03 -15.59 21.60
CA ASN A 213 -27.82 -16.94 21.03
C ASN A 213 -26.34 -17.23 20.68
N GLY A 214 -25.43 -16.29 20.92
CA GLY A 214 -24.00 -16.42 20.60
C GLY A 214 -23.66 -16.43 19.10
N ILE A 215 -24.64 -16.27 18.21
CA ILE A 215 -24.48 -16.32 16.76
C ILE A 215 -24.65 -14.93 16.15
N ASN A 216 -25.80 -14.31 16.37
CA ASN A 216 -26.17 -13.00 15.82
C ASN A 216 -27.04 -12.14 16.73
N ILE A 217 -27.43 -12.64 17.92
CA ILE A 217 -28.14 -11.86 18.94
C ILE A 217 -27.18 -11.62 20.10
N SER A 218 -26.88 -10.35 20.35
CA SER A 218 -25.95 -9.88 21.37
C SER A 218 -26.57 -9.92 22.76
N GLN A 219 -25.72 -10.01 23.79
CA GLN A 219 -26.11 -9.83 25.18
C GLN A 219 -26.43 -8.35 25.49
N ALA A 220 -25.97 -7.41 24.68
CA ALA A 220 -26.31 -6.00 24.82
C ALA A 220 -27.82 -5.80 24.58
N LYS A 221 -28.50 -5.12 25.48
CA LYS A 221 -29.96 -4.98 25.49
C LYS A 221 -30.39 -3.75 24.68
N ALA A 222 -31.35 -3.90 23.79
CA ALA A 222 -31.93 -2.81 23.02
C ALA A 222 -32.45 -1.67 23.95
N ALA A 223 -33.18 -2.01 25.01
CA ALA A 223 -33.68 -1.01 25.96
C ALA A 223 -32.59 -0.16 26.63
N ASP A 224 -31.44 -0.75 26.94
CA ASP A 224 -30.29 -0.02 27.50
C ASP A 224 -29.67 0.92 26.47
N LEU A 225 -29.53 0.46 25.20
CA LEU A 225 -28.93 1.24 24.13
C LEU A 225 -29.86 2.38 23.71
N ASP A 226 -31.17 2.15 23.62
CA ASP A 226 -32.18 3.18 23.33
C ASP A 226 -32.20 4.26 24.40
N ALA A 227 -32.18 3.83 25.69
CA ALA A 227 -32.10 4.75 26.83
C ALA A 227 -30.80 5.58 26.80
N LEU A 228 -29.67 4.95 26.48
CA LEU A 228 -28.39 5.64 26.34
C LEU A 228 -28.41 6.65 25.19
N GLN A 229 -28.92 6.26 24.04
CA GLN A 229 -29.05 7.17 22.88
C GLN A 229 -29.89 8.38 23.22
N LYS A 230 -31.06 8.14 23.82
CA LYS A 230 -31.95 9.21 24.30
C LYS A 230 -31.26 10.13 25.32
N PHE A 231 -30.56 9.57 26.29
CA PHE A 231 -29.81 10.35 27.29
C PHE A 231 -28.74 11.23 26.66
N LEU A 232 -27.98 10.72 25.65
CA LEU A 232 -26.95 11.47 24.96
C LEU A 232 -27.54 12.62 24.16
N ILE A 233 -28.68 12.39 23.50
CA ILE A 233 -29.40 13.42 22.74
C ILE A 233 -29.97 14.49 23.66
N ASP A 234 -30.71 14.09 24.69
CA ASP A 234 -31.40 15.01 25.59
C ASP A 234 -30.44 15.87 26.39
N LYS A 235 -29.35 15.27 26.89
CA LYS A 235 -28.42 15.97 27.80
C LYS A 235 -27.33 16.75 27.05
N TYR A 236 -26.86 16.24 25.95
CA TYR A 236 -25.69 16.79 25.26
C TYR A 236 -25.97 17.21 23.82
N GLY A 237 -27.17 16.98 23.29
CA GLY A 237 -27.47 17.22 21.88
C GLY A 237 -26.69 16.29 20.94
N TYR A 238 -26.12 15.20 21.48
CA TYR A 238 -25.24 14.30 20.74
C TYR A 238 -26.01 13.03 20.31
N ASN A 239 -26.12 12.83 18.99
CA ASN A 239 -26.68 11.60 18.43
C ASN A 239 -25.56 10.63 18.03
N PRO A 240 -25.39 9.48 18.71
CA PRO A 240 -24.34 8.50 18.40
C PRO A 240 -24.64 7.68 17.12
N GLY A 241 -25.80 7.87 16.47
CA GLY A 241 -26.26 7.05 15.34
C GLY A 241 -26.93 5.75 15.78
N ALA A 242 -27.23 4.89 14.82
CA ALA A 242 -27.85 3.58 15.12
C ALA A 242 -26.80 2.58 15.65
N TYR A 243 -27.22 1.63 16.48
CA TYR A 243 -26.37 0.52 16.94
C TYR A 243 -26.60 -0.79 16.14
N GLN A 244 -27.65 -0.85 15.33
CA GLN A 244 -27.98 -1.96 14.43
C GLN A 244 -28.71 -1.46 13.18
N GLY A 245 -28.81 -2.28 12.12
CA GLY A 245 -29.58 -1.98 10.92
C GLY A 245 -28.94 -0.90 10.01
N TYR A 246 -27.76 -0.42 10.31
CA TYR A 246 -27.04 0.56 9.48
C TYR A 246 -26.20 -0.11 8.38
N GLN A 247 -25.79 0.67 7.42
CA GLN A 247 -24.90 0.23 6.33
C GLN A 247 -23.63 1.10 6.31
N TYR A 248 -22.53 0.50 5.88
CA TYR A 248 -21.29 1.20 5.53
C TYR A 248 -21.23 1.48 4.04
N ALA A 249 -20.86 2.71 3.70
CA ALA A 249 -20.69 3.15 2.33
C ALA A 249 -19.21 3.12 1.91
N SER A 250 -18.94 2.66 0.68
CA SER A 250 -17.69 2.91 0.00
C SER A 250 -17.97 3.60 -1.32
N LYS A 251 -17.31 4.73 -1.58
CA LYS A 251 -17.55 5.58 -2.74
C LYS A 251 -16.26 5.91 -3.45
N SER A 252 -16.28 5.93 -4.79
CA SER A 252 -15.16 6.46 -5.55
C SER A 252 -15.60 7.17 -6.82
N LYS A 253 -14.81 8.19 -7.21
CA LYS A 253 -14.88 8.87 -8.50
C LYS A 253 -13.51 8.85 -9.13
N ARG A 254 -13.46 8.47 -10.40
CA ARG A 254 -12.21 8.33 -11.19
C ARG A 254 -12.37 9.11 -12.50
N LEU A 255 -11.31 9.81 -12.86
CA LEU A 255 -11.22 10.48 -14.16
C LEU A 255 -9.82 10.24 -14.74
N THR A 256 -9.74 9.83 -15.98
CA THR A 256 -8.50 9.77 -16.75
C THR A 256 -8.70 10.53 -18.05
N THR A 257 -7.84 11.51 -18.30
CA THR A 257 -7.82 12.27 -19.56
C THR A 257 -6.43 12.21 -20.15
N LYS A 258 -6.33 12.13 -21.48
CA LYS A 258 -5.08 12.11 -22.21
C LYS A 258 -5.18 12.89 -23.51
N LEU A 259 -4.17 13.67 -23.81
CA LEU A 259 -3.95 14.33 -25.10
C LEU A 259 -2.67 13.78 -25.71
N ASP A 260 -2.73 13.31 -26.94
CA ASP A 260 -1.59 12.83 -27.69
C ASP A 260 -1.41 13.74 -28.93
N TRP A 261 -0.26 14.40 -29.03
CA TRP A 261 0.05 15.35 -30.08
C TRP A 261 1.27 14.92 -30.88
N ASN A 262 1.08 14.55 -32.14
CA ASN A 262 2.13 14.39 -33.12
C ASN A 262 2.54 15.80 -33.62
N ILE A 263 3.54 16.40 -32.98
CA ILE A 263 4.01 17.77 -33.29
C ILE A 263 4.51 17.82 -34.72
N ASN A 264 5.36 16.86 -35.05
CA ASN A 264 5.91 16.62 -36.38
C ASN A 264 6.41 15.16 -36.51
N ASP A 265 7.02 14.79 -37.62
CA ASP A 265 7.51 13.42 -37.88
C ASP A 265 8.57 12.92 -36.89
N LYS A 266 9.22 13.84 -36.16
CA LYS A 266 10.29 13.52 -35.20
C LYS A 266 9.85 13.63 -33.76
N ASN A 267 8.81 14.39 -33.46
CA ASN A 267 8.41 14.72 -32.09
C ASN A 267 6.94 14.40 -31.85
N SER A 268 6.67 13.66 -30.81
CA SER A 268 5.32 13.47 -30.25
C SER A 268 5.32 13.81 -28.76
N PHE A 269 4.24 14.45 -28.32
CA PHE A 269 4.02 14.82 -26.93
C PHE A 269 2.72 14.22 -26.44
N SER A 270 2.71 13.72 -25.21
CA SER A 270 1.47 13.35 -24.53
C SER A 270 1.36 14.03 -23.19
N LEU A 271 0.16 14.46 -22.85
CA LEU A 271 -0.20 15.01 -21.55
C LEU A 271 -1.36 14.19 -20.98
N LYS A 272 -1.19 13.68 -19.76
CA LYS A 272 -2.18 12.86 -19.09
C LYS A 272 -2.45 13.37 -17.69
N TYR A 273 -3.73 13.38 -17.31
CA TYR A 273 -4.19 13.62 -15.95
C TYR A 273 -5.07 12.47 -15.48
N THR A 274 -4.81 11.99 -14.25
CA THR A 274 -5.60 10.96 -13.59
C THR A 274 -5.99 11.45 -12.20
N MET A 275 -7.28 11.34 -11.88
CA MET A 275 -7.85 11.71 -10.59
C MET A 275 -8.51 10.50 -9.94
N LEU A 276 -8.30 10.34 -8.64
CA LEU A 276 -9.08 9.48 -7.75
C LEU A 276 -9.60 10.30 -6.58
N ARG A 277 -10.89 10.15 -6.27
CA ARG A 277 -11.50 10.60 -5.01
C ARG A 277 -12.24 9.41 -4.44
N SER A 278 -11.82 8.92 -3.28
CA SER A 278 -12.45 7.74 -2.69
C SER A 278 -12.59 7.84 -1.19
N SER A 279 -13.65 7.24 -0.67
CA SER A 279 -13.94 7.15 0.75
C SER A 279 -14.55 5.81 1.09
N ALA A 280 -14.31 5.34 2.31
CA ALA A 280 -14.94 4.14 2.86
C ALA A 280 -15.24 4.32 4.34
N ASP A 281 -16.45 3.98 4.75
CA ASP A 281 -16.84 3.88 6.15
C ASP A 281 -16.20 2.64 6.76
N ILE A 282 -15.56 2.83 7.89
CA ILE A 282 -14.82 1.78 8.61
C ILE A 282 -15.33 1.72 10.05
N PRO A 283 -15.63 0.52 10.57
CA PRO A 283 -16.00 0.38 11.96
C PRO A 283 -14.85 0.73 12.90
N ALA A 284 -15.15 1.11 14.13
CA ALA A 284 -14.18 1.48 15.15
C ALA A 284 -13.01 0.50 15.26
N SER A 285 -11.80 1.01 15.45
CA SER A 285 -10.60 0.17 15.63
C SER A 285 -10.67 -0.59 16.96
N ASN A 286 -10.33 -1.88 16.94
CA ASN A 286 -10.18 -2.69 18.16
C ASN A 286 -8.85 -2.43 18.90
N SER A 287 -7.91 -1.69 18.33
CA SER A 287 -6.63 -1.38 18.98
C SER A 287 -6.86 -0.65 20.31
N GLY A 288 -6.20 -1.11 21.38
CA GLY A 288 -6.33 -0.55 22.72
C GLY A 288 -7.69 -0.75 23.38
N SER A 289 -8.54 -1.66 22.89
CA SER A 289 -9.73 -2.12 23.61
C SER A 289 -9.34 -3.22 24.61
N ILE A 290 -10.21 -3.49 25.61
CA ILE A 290 -9.99 -4.54 26.61
C ILE A 290 -9.92 -5.91 25.94
N ASN A 291 -10.84 -6.17 25.01
CA ASN A 291 -10.85 -7.40 24.22
C ASN A 291 -10.60 -7.07 22.76
N SER A 292 -9.36 -7.32 22.31
CA SER A 292 -8.95 -7.05 20.93
C SER A 292 -9.69 -7.90 19.89
N SER A 293 -10.26 -9.04 20.27
CA SER A 293 -11.01 -9.92 19.36
C SER A 293 -12.40 -9.39 19.05
N ASN A 294 -13.10 -8.84 20.04
CA ASN A 294 -14.46 -8.33 19.92
C ASN A 294 -14.59 -6.83 20.22
N GLY A 295 -13.80 -6.32 21.10
CA GLY A 295 -13.58 -4.94 21.49
C GLY A 295 -14.72 -3.97 21.17
N ARG A 296 -14.47 -3.11 20.18
CA ARG A 296 -15.39 -2.07 19.68
C ARG A 296 -16.15 -2.52 18.42
N ARG A 297 -16.32 -3.81 18.22
CA ARG A 297 -17.06 -4.38 17.09
C ARG A 297 -18.36 -5.01 17.56
N PRO A 298 -19.43 -5.02 16.73
CA PRO A 298 -20.63 -5.78 17.03
C PRO A 298 -20.30 -7.25 17.26
N GLY A 299 -20.88 -7.85 18.29
CA GLY A 299 -20.56 -9.22 18.68
C GLY A 299 -21.42 -9.74 19.81
N VAL A 300 -21.00 -10.87 20.38
CA VAL A 300 -21.76 -11.58 21.44
C VAL A 300 -22.13 -10.66 22.61
N THR A 301 -21.22 -9.77 23.04
CA THR A 301 -21.43 -8.91 24.19
C THR A 301 -21.63 -7.45 23.84
N ALA A 302 -21.15 -7.00 22.66
CA ALA A 302 -21.03 -5.59 22.32
C ALA A 302 -21.90 -5.19 21.12
N MET A 303 -22.57 -4.04 21.26
CA MET A 303 -23.27 -3.35 20.18
C MET A 303 -22.84 -1.88 20.16
N PRO A 304 -21.75 -1.53 19.44
CA PRO A 304 -21.32 -0.14 19.30
C PRO A 304 -22.26 0.64 18.39
N PHE A 305 -22.34 1.95 18.60
CA PHE A 305 -23.07 2.84 17.73
C PHE A 305 -22.29 3.14 16.45
N PHE A 306 -23.01 3.44 15.37
CA PHE A 306 -22.45 3.78 14.05
C PHE A 306 -21.41 4.92 14.13
N GLY A 307 -21.71 5.95 14.93
CA GLY A 307 -20.82 7.10 15.13
C GLY A 307 -19.47 6.77 15.78
N ALA A 308 -19.30 5.57 16.36
CA ALA A 308 -17.99 5.11 16.86
C ALA A 308 -17.00 4.78 15.74
N GLY A 309 -17.47 4.65 14.50
CA GLY A 309 -16.65 4.40 13.32
C GLY A 309 -15.99 5.65 12.75
N TYR A 310 -15.31 5.47 11.62
CA TYR A 310 -14.63 6.55 10.91
C TYR A 310 -14.68 6.34 9.39
N VAL A 311 -14.36 7.38 8.63
CA VAL A 311 -14.22 7.34 7.18
C VAL A 311 -12.73 7.42 6.82
N ILE A 312 -12.25 6.50 6.01
CA ILE A 312 -10.96 6.65 5.32
C ILE A 312 -11.21 7.35 3.98
N ASN A 313 -10.39 8.36 3.68
CA ASN A 313 -10.36 9.04 2.40
C ASN A 313 -9.00 8.80 1.74
N ASN A 314 -8.99 8.34 0.48
CA ASN A 314 -7.78 8.25 -0.34
C ASN A 314 -8.01 9.06 -1.63
N ASN A 315 -7.31 10.18 -1.76
CA ASN A 315 -7.41 11.07 -2.90
C ASN A 315 -6.07 11.14 -3.64
N ALA A 316 -6.12 11.11 -4.96
CA ALA A 316 -4.92 11.22 -5.79
C ALA A 316 -5.16 12.15 -6.99
N ASP A 317 -4.15 12.94 -7.31
CA ASP A 317 -4.02 13.72 -8.54
C ASP A 317 -2.66 13.41 -9.16
N ILE A 318 -2.66 12.99 -10.43
CA ILE A 318 -1.46 12.58 -11.14
C ILE A 318 -1.42 13.25 -12.50
N LEU A 319 -0.39 14.04 -12.75
CA LEU A 319 -0.14 14.70 -14.03
C LEU A 319 1.16 14.16 -14.63
N ILE A 320 1.12 13.73 -15.89
CA ILE A 320 2.29 13.19 -16.60
C ILE A 320 2.39 13.85 -17.96
N GLY A 321 3.55 14.46 -18.23
CA GLY A 321 3.97 14.94 -19.55
C GLY A 321 5.06 14.02 -20.11
N GLU A 322 4.95 13.62 -21.37
CA GLU A 322 5.93 12.77 -22.05
C GLU A 322 6.24 13.34 -23.43
N LEU A 323 7.52 13.54 -23.72
CA LEU A 323 8.04 13.94 -25.03
C LEU A 323 8.89 12.81 -25.60
N ASN A 324 8.49 12.31 -26.77
CA ASN A 324 9.29 11.37 -27.55
C ASN A 324 9.90 12.10 -28.75
N THR A 325 11.20 12.03 -28.87
CA THR A 325 11.99 12.67 -29.96
C THR A 325 12.78 11.63 -30.72
N ARG A 326 12.62 11.59 -32.04
CA ARG A 326 13.44 10.81 -32.95
C ARG A 326 14.49 11.72 -33.59
N PHE A 327 15.72 11.68 -33.13
CA PHE A 327 16.82 12.49 -33.69
C PHE A 327 17.21 12.00 -35.09
N SER A 328 17.24 10.66 -35.25
CA SER A 328 17.56 10.00 -36.50
C SER A 328 16.90 8.61 -36.56
N ASN A 329 17.15 7.85 -37.63
CA ASN A 329 16.71 6.45 -37.70
C ASN A 329 17.44 5.54 -36.71
N SER A 330 18.55 6.00 -36.14
CA SER A 330 19.39 5.26 -35.19
C SER A 330 19.40 5.86 -33.78
N ALA A 331 18.68 6.97 -33.52
CA ALA A 331 18.68 7.59 -32.20
C ALA A 331 17.31 8.17 -31.84
N ASN A 332 16.83 7.85 -30.64
CA ASN A 332 15.61 8.41 -30.08
C ASN A 332 15.77 8.71 -28.57
N ASN A 333 14.92 9.61 -28.09
CA ASN A 333 14.85 9.99 -26.70
C ASN A 333 13.40 10.01 -26.21
N LYS A 334 13.21 9.66 -24.97
CA LYS A 334 11.95 9.76 -24.24
C LYS A 334 12.19 10.52 -22.93
N LEU A 335 11.68 11.75 -22.85
CA LEU A 335 11.65 12.54 -21.61
C LEU A 335 10.25 12.47 -21.00
N GLN A 336 10.18 12.17 -19.72
CA GLN A 336 8.92 12.11 -18.99
C GLN A 336 9.04 12.89 -17.66
N ILE A 337 8.06 13.73 -17.39
CA ILE A 337 7.92 14.46 -16.12
C ILE A 337 6.57 14.09 -15.52
N GLY A 338 6.58 13.66 -14.27
CA GLY A 338 5.41 13.27 -13.52
C GLY A 338 5.30 14.05 -12.22
N PHE A 339 4.07 14.42 -11.87
CA PHE A 339 3.70 14.97 -10.57
C PHE A 339 2.57 14.14 -9.99
N THR A 340 2.76 13.60 -8.78
CA THR A 340 1.76 12.82 -8.05
C THR A 340 1.52 13.47 -6.71
N GLN A 341 0.26 13.76 -6.43
CA GLN A 341 -0.19 14.31 -5.17
C GLN A 341 -1.20 13.36 -4.53
N LEU A 342 -0.91 12.89 -3.30
CA LEU A 342 -1.81 12.03 -2.52
C LEU A 342 -2.26 12.80 -1.28
N ARG A 343 -3.56 12.68 -0.96
CA ARG A 343 -4.19 13.30 0.21
C ARG A 343 -5.06 12.25 0.89
N ASP A 344 -4.44 11.54 1.83
CA ASP A 344 -5.10 10.49 2.60
C ASP A 344 -5.41 11.02 4.00
N PHE A 345 -6.64 10.86 4.45
CA PHE A 345 -7.04 11.33 5.77
C PHE A 345 -8.23 10.55 6.32
N ARG A 346 -8.40 10.64 7.63
CA ARG A 346 -9.59 10.11 8.30
C ARG A 346 -10.55 11.21 8.69
N SER A 347 -11.85 10.93 8.57
CA SER A 347 -12.96 11.73 9.11
C SER A 347 -13.76 10.88 10.08
N SER A 348 -14.42 11.49 11.06
CA SER A 348 -15.28 10.77 11.99
C SER A 348 -16.67 10.51 11.41
N LEU A 349 -17.27 9.38 11.77
CA LEU A 349 -18.71 9.12 11.62
C LEU A 349 -19.50 9.69 12.81
N SER A 350 -18.82 10.16 13.86
CA SER A 350 -19.44 10.83 15.01
C SER A 350 -20.03 12.19 14.62
N ALA A 351 -21.17 12.52 15.17
CA ALA A 351 -21.79 13.83 15.04
C ALA A 351 -21.01 14.87 15.87
N GLY A 352 -20.01 15.49 15.27
CA GLY A 352 -19.15 16.50 15.91
C GLY A 352 -18.02 15.91 16.77
N ASN A 353 -17.32 16.81 17.48
CA ASN A 353 -16.20 16.46 18.34
C ASN A 353 -16.71 16.03 19.72
N PHE A 354 -17.00 14.75 19.87
CA PHE A 354 -17.44 14.13 21.13
C PHE A 354 -16.42 13.06 21.51
N PRO A 355 -15.87 13.01 22.74
CA PRO A 355 -14.83 12.07 23.08
C PRO A 355 -15.28 10.62 22.88
N GLN A 356 -14.35 9.72 22.57
CA GLN A 356 -14.70 8.30 22.53
C GLN A 356 -15.05 7.80 23.92
N VAL A 357 -16.11 7.01 24.00
CA VAL A 357 -16.56 6.35 25.25
C VAL A 357 -16.69 4.85 25.00
N ASP A 358 -15.93 4.07 25.75
CA ASP A 358 -16.06 2.62 25.86
C ASP A 358 -16.82 2.29 27.18
N ILE A 359 -17.90 1.53 27.09
CA ILE A 359 -18.67 1.06 28.25
C ILE A 359 -18.61 -0.45 28.30
N LEU A 360 -18.33 -1.00 29.51
CA LEU A 360 -18.30 -2.41 29.78
C LEU A 360 -19.65 -2.89 30.39
N ASP A 361 -19.84 -4.20 30.49
CA ASP A 361 -21.06 -4.86 30.96
C ASP A 361 -21.15 -5.00 32.47
N GLY A 362 -20.18 -4.48 33.24
CA GLY A 362 -20.03 -4.69 34.65
C GLY A 362 -19.17 -5.90 35.06
N ASN A 363 -18.92 -6.82 34.11
CA ASN A 363 -18.10 -8.02 34.34
C ASN A 363 -16.74 -7.92 33.58
N GLY A 364 -16.45 -6.76 32.98
CA GLY A 364 -15.22 -6.50 32.29
C GLY A 364 -15.23 -6.81 30.78
N LEU A 365 -16.40 -7.16 30.21
CA LEU A 365 -16.54 -7.36 28.76
C LEU A 365 -17.08 -6.09 28.09
N PRO A 366 -16.70 -5.83 26.82
CA PRO A 366 -17.25 -4.72 26.05
C PRO A 366 -18.79 -4.81 25.93
N TYR A 367 -19.48 -3.69 26.09
CA TYR A 367 -20.93 -3.58 25.97
C TYR A 367 -21.35 -2.64 24.84
N THR A 368 -20.82 -1.41 24.83
CA THR A 368 -21.05 -0.46 23.75
C THR A 368 -19.92 0.57 23.64
N THR A 369 -19.84 1.20 22.48
CA THR A 369 -18.87 2.29 22.19
C THR A 369 -19.57 3.36 21.35
N PHE A 370 -19.28 4.65 21.61
CA PHE A 370 -19.72 5.80 20.85
C PHE A 370 -18.67 6.91 20.91
N GLY A 371 -18.88 8.00 20.14
CA GLY A 371 -17.99 9.15 20.11
C GLY A 371 -16.92 9.06 19.02
N TYR A 372 -16.05 10.04 19.00
CA TYR A 372 -14.99 10.22 18.00
C TYR A 372 -13.95 9.10 18.10
N GLU A 373 -13.79 8.31 17.05
CA GLU A 373 -12.87 7.17 17.02
C GLU A 373 -11.44 7.64 17.37
N ARG A 374 -10.80 6.97 18.34
CA ARG A 374 -9.59 7.43 19.02
C ARG A 374 -8.35 7.64 18.13
N PHE A 375 -8.30 7.04 16.93
CA PHE A 375 -7.17 7.13 16.00
C PHE A 375 -7.45 8.05 14.81
N THR A 376 -8.57 8.77 14.81
CA THR A 376 -9.06 9.51 13.64
C THR A 376 -8.67 10.97 13.66
N TYR A 377 -8.66 11.63 14.82
CA TYR A 377 -8.38 13.07 14.92
C TYR A 377 -6.96 13.39 14.42
N GLY A 378 -6.84 14.30 13.46
CA GLY A 378 -5.56 14.70 12.88
C GLY A 378 -4.83 13.59 12.12
N ASN A 379 -5.50 12.47 11.83
CA ASN A 379 -4.91 11.38 11.05
C ASN A 379 -4.91 11.76 9.56
N VAL A 380 -3.80 12.32 9.13
CA VAL A 380 -3.59 12.90 7.79
C VAL A 380 -2.26 12.42 7.23
N LEU A 381 -2.23 12.11 5.95
CA LEU A 381 -1.02 11.83 5.19
C LEU A 381 -1.05 12.59 3.87
N ASN A 382 -0.19 13.56 3.74
CA ASN A 382 0.08 14.24 2.48
C ASN A 382 1.36 13.69 1.87
N SER A 383 1.31 13.31 0.60
CA SER A 383 2.49 12.84 -0.14
C SER A 383 2.56 13.58 -1.48
N ASP A 384 3.69 14.21 -1.74
CA ASP A 384 3.97 14.90 -3.00
C ASP A 384 5.21 14.26 -3.63
N VAL A 385 5.09 13.84 -4.90
CA VAL A 385 6.17 13.17 -5.64
C VAL A 385 6.35 13.83 -6.99
N ILE A 386 7.56 14.32 -7.24
CA ILE A 386 7.99 14.79 -8.56
C ILE A 386 8.92 13.74 -9.15
N GLN A 387 8.72 13.39 -10.41
CA GLN A 387 9.58 12.48 -11.16
C GLN A 387 10.07 13.11 -12.44
N VAL A 388 11.33 12.84 -12.77
CA VAL A 388 11.95 13.20 -14.05
C VAL A 388 12.70 11.98 -14.56
N ASN A 389 12.20 11.39 -15.64
CA ASN A 389 12.78 10.22 -16.29
C ASN A 389 13.22 10.60 -17.71
N ASP A 390 14.43 10.20 -18.09
CA ASP A 390 14.93 10.40 -19.43
C ASP A 390 15.58 9.11 -19.93
N ILE A 391 15.26 8.68 -21.15
CA ILE A 391 15.76 7.45 -21.75
C ILE A 391 16.19 7.76 -23.19
N PHE A 392 17.47 7.62 -23.44
CA PHE A 392 18.06 7.76 -24.76
C PHE A 392 18.49 6.39 -25.32
N ASN A 393 18.04 6.07 -26.53
CA ASN A 393 18.42 4.85 -27.22
C ASN A 393 19.24 5.18 -28.48
N LEU A 394 20.31 4.40 -28.69
CA LEU A 394 21.19 4.50 -29.88
C LEU A 394 21.35 3.11 -30.52
N TYR A 395 20.98 2.98 -31.76
CA TYR A 395 21.09 1.76 -32.55
C TYR A 395 22.32 1.83 -33.46
N LYS A 396 23.25 0.89 -33.30
CA LYS A 396 24.47 0.83 -34.13
C LYS A 396 24.82 -0.60 -34.48
N GLY A 397 24.57 -1.00 -35.71
CA GLY A 397 24.82 -2.36 -36.18
C GLY A 397 23.98 -3.39 -35.40
N LYS A 398 24.65 -4.29 -34.69
CA LYS A 398 24.01 -5.32 -33.82
C LYS A 398 23.77 -4.86 -32.42
N HIS A 399 24.06 -3.62 -32.08
CA HIS A 399 23.96 -3.04 -30.74
C HIS A 399 22.77 -2.09 -30.60
N GLU A 400 22.04 -2.21 -29.52
CA GLU A 400 21.04 -1.26 -29.05
C GLU A 400 21.48 -0.74 -27.66
N PHE A 401 22.14 0.43 -27.69
CA PHE A 401 22.55 1.09 -26.46
C PHE A 401 21.39 1.88 -25.87
N THR A 402 21.17 1.72 -24.55
CA THR A 402 20.21 2.49 -23.77
C THR A 402 20.94 3.20 -22.65
N PHE A 403 20.78 4.51 -22.57
CA PHE A 403 21.26 5.35 -21.47
C PHE A 403 20.06 6.05 -20.85
N GLY A 404 20.06 6.24 -19.54
CA GLY A 404 18.96 6.97 -18.96
C GLY A 404 19.15 7.35 -17.51
N THR A 405 18.19 8.14 -17.04
CA THR A 405 18.06 8.55 -15.65
C THR A 405 16.61 8.43 -15.21
N GLN A 406 16.41 8.09 -13.93
CA GLN A 406 15.10 8.08 -13.28
C GLN A 406 15.25 8.73 -11.91
N ASN A 407 14.66 9.89 -11.75
CA ASN A 407 14.82 10.72 -10.56
C ASN A 407 13.46 10.92 -9.89
N SER A 408 13.44 10.87 -8.57
CA SER A 408 12.23 11.03 -7.78
C SER A 408 12.52 11.87 -6.54
N PHE A 409 11.71 12.91 -6.34
CA PHE A 409 11.74 13.82 -5.21
C PHE A 409 10.43 13.64 -4.46
N LYS A 410 10.51 13.17 -3.21
CA LYS A 410 9.34 12.79 -2.42
C LYS A 410 9.32 13.58 -1.12
N GLN A 411 8.16 14.13 -0.79
CA GLN A 411 7.90 14.80 0.48
C GLN A 411 6.66 14.19 1.12
N TYR A 412 6.76 13.90 2.41
CA TYR A 412 5.67 13.36 3.21
C TYR A 412 5.38 14.26 4.39
N SER A 413 4.09 14.41 4.72
CA SER A 413 3.62 15.09 5.93
C SER A 413 2.55 14.22 6.55
N ASN A 414 2.87 13.60 7.68
CA ASN A 414 2.02 12.65 8.39
C ASN A 414 1.66 13.17 9.77
N GLY A 415 0.37 13.16 10.08
CA GLY A 415 -0.18 13.46 11.40
C GLY A 415 -0.83 12.22 11.99
N PHE A 416 -0.47 11.89 13.22
CA PHE A 416 -1.06 10.76 13.94
C PHE A 416 -0.85 10.91 15.45
N SER A 417 -1.96 10.92 16.21
CA SER A 417 -1.91 10.86 17.66
C SER A 417 -3.18 10.22 18.21
N PRO A 418 -3.08 9.05 18.85
CA PRO A 418 -4.23 8.37 19.45
C PRO A 418 -4.88 9.19 20.56
N SER A 419 -6.21 9.11 20.67
CA SER A 419 -6.99 9.75 21.75
C SER A 419 -6.85 11.27 21.82
N TYR A 420 -6.60 11.97 20.70
CA TYR A 420 -6.49 13.43 20.68
C TYR A 420 -7.82 14.13 21.04
N ALA A 421 -8.96 13.50 20.72
CA ALA A 421 -10.29 13.95 21.16
C ALA A 421 -10.67 13.45 22.57
N GLY A 422 -9.75 12.81 23.29
CA GLY A 422 -10.04 12.15 24.55
C GLY A 422 -10.75 10.80 24.39
N ALA A 423 -10.49 9.89 25.30
CA ALA A 423 -11.16 8.57 25.34
C ALA A 423 -11.41 8.15 26.79
N PHE A 424 -12.67 7.87 27.11
CA PHE A 424 -13.11 7.42 28.42
C PHE A 424 -13.47 5.94 28.39
N ARG A 425 -13.27 5.26 29.53
CA ARG A 425 -13.77 3.93 29.76
C ARG A 425 -14.51 3.85 31.08
N PHE A 426 -15.69 3.20 31.05
CA PHE A 426 -16.52 2.96 32.21
C PHE A 426 -16.75 1.45 32.38
N ASN A 427 -16.80 0.99 33.63
CA ASN A 427 -17.01 -0.43 33.94
C ASN A 427 -18.46 -0.88 33.73
N SER A 428 -19.40 0.07 33.67
CA SER A 428 -20.83 -0.19 33.43
C SER A 428 -21.56 1.06 32.91
N LEU A 429 -22.79 0.88 32.40
CA LEU A 429 -23.69 1.98 32.07
C LEU A 429 -23.99 2.86 33.26
N ALA A 430 -24.21 2.23 34.46
CA ALA A 430 -24.45 2.97 35.70
C ALA A 430 -23.26 3.88 36.03
N ASP A 431 -22.04 3.41 35.86
CA ASP A 431 -20.82 4.22 36.07
C ASP A 431 -20.74 5.38 35.12
N PHE A 432 -21.13 5.18 33.86
CA PHE A 432 -21.17 6.27 32.86
C PHE A 432 -22.18 7.33 33.26
N TYR A 433 -23.41 6.95 33.63
CA TYR A 433 -24.43 7.90 34.05
C TYR A 433 -24.02 8.64 35.35
N ALA A 434 -23.42 7.94 36.32
CA ALA A 434 -22.89 8.57 37.53
C ALA A 434 -21.79 9.61 37.20
N SER A 435 -20.90 9.28 36.27
CA SER A 435 -19.85 10.18 35.81
C SER A 435 -20.42 11.39 35.06
N ALA A 436 -21.39 11.17 34.20
CA ALA A 436 -22.10 12.21 33.45
C ALA A 436 -22.87 13.18 34.42
N ASN A 437 -23.21 12.71 35.60
CA ASN A 437 -23.83 13.51 36.68
C ASN A 437 -22.82 14.05 37.71
N GLY A 438 -21.50 13.84 37.46
CA GLY A 438 -20.44 14.39 38.31
C GLY A 438 -20.22 13.68 39.66
N THR A 439 -20.73 12.44 39.84
CA THR A 439 -20.66 11.71 41.10
C THR A 439 -19.62 10.57 41.10
N LYS A 440 -19.13 10.12 39.94
CA LYS A 440 -18.15 9.06 39.86
C LYS A 440 -17.18 9.30 38.71
N ALA A 441 -15.88 9.16 38.94
CA ALA A 441 -14.87 9.26 37.90
C ALA A 441 -14.91 8.08 36.93
N ALA A 442 -14.45 8.29 35.69
CA ALA A 442 -14.19 7.23 34.72
C ALA A 442 -13.15 6.24 35.27
N ALA A 443 -13.27 4.98 34.89
CA ALA A 443 -12.29 3.97 35.25
C ALA A 443 -10.94 4.24 34.59
N VAL A 444 -10.96 4.74 33.33
CA VAL A 444 -9.77 5.11 32.56
C VAL A 444 -10.07 6.34 31.70
N TYR A 445 -9.12 7.25 31.62
CA TYR A 445 -9.11 8.37 30.69
C TYR A 445 -7.78 8.42 29.95
N ASP A 446 -7.84 8.48 28.61
CA ASP A 446 -6.70 8.69 27.75
C ASP A 446 -6.86 10.00 26.97
N LEU A 447 -5.81 10.82 26.92
CA LEU A 447 -5.77 12.05 26.15
C LEU A 447 -4.37 12.22 25.55
N SER A 448 -4.30 12.59 24.28
CA SER A 448 -3.09 13.20 23.70
C SER A 448 -3.34 14.64 23.36
N TYR A 449 -2.31 15.47 23.45
CA TYR A 449 -2.39 16.89 23.14
C TYR A 449 -1.07 17.39 22.53
N SER A 450 -1.17 18.33 21.60
CA SER A 450 0.02 18.96 20.99
C SER A 450 0.78 19.78 22.05
N LEU A 451 2.10 19.73 21.99
CA LEU A 451 2.98 20.54 22.84
C LEU A 451 3.41 21.86 22.16
N SER A 452 3.09 22.05 20.89
CA SER A 452 3.33 23.29 20.13
C SER A 452 2.07 24.13 19.90
N GLY A 453 0.89 23.63 20.30
CA GLY A 453 -0.41 24.25 20.04
C GLY A 453 -1.09 23.67 18.80
N ASP A 454 -0.48 23.76 17.63
CA ASP A 454 -0.99 23.16 16.40
C ASP A 454 -0.79 21.65 16.38
N PHE A 455 -1.66 20.92 15.63
CA PHE A 455 -1.47 19.47 15.43
C PHE A 455 -0.26 19.23 14.52
N PRO A 456 0.84 18.62 15.02
CA PRO A 456 2.07 18.50 14.26
C PRO A 456 1.96 17.49 13.12
N LEU A 457 2.45 17.90 11.94
CA LEU A 457 2.64 17.04 10.79
C LEU A 457 4.14 16.85 10.57
N VAL A 458 4.60 15.60 10.54
CA VAL A 458 6.01 15.26 10.36
C VAL A 458 6.18 14.18 9.30
N GLY A 459 7.34 14.16 8.64
CA GLY A 459 7.64 13.10 7.66
C GLY A 459 8.96 13.37 6.95
N PRO A 460 9.55 12.33 6.34
CA PRO A 460 10.81 12.46 5.63
C PRO A 460 10.65 13.18 4.28
N LYS A 461 11.71 13.86 3.84
CA LYS A 461 11.95 14.26 2.46
C LYS A 461 13.04 13.37 1.88
N ASN A 462 12.75 12.72 0.76
CA ASN A 462 13.63 11.75 0.14
C ASN A 462 13.94 12.15 -1.30
N ILE A 463 15.20 11.95 -1.68
CA ILE A 463 15.73 12.17 -3.04
C ILE A 463 16.30 10.83 -3.52
N GLU A 464 15.80 10.36 -4.65
CA GLU A 464 16.29 9.18 -5.36
C GLU A 464 16.75 9.60 -6.76
N LEU A 465 18.02 9.41 -7.06
CA LEU A 465 18.60 9.69 -8.36
C LEU A 465 19.18 8.39 -8.92
N SER A 466 18.89 8.09 -10.17
CA SER A 466 19.37 6.87 -10.82
C SER A 466 19.97 7.19 -12.17
N LEU A 467 21.11 6.57 -12.45
CA LEU A 467 21.72 6.55 -13.78
C LEU A 467 21.87 5.11 -14.24
N PHE A 468 21.65 4.84 -15.51
CA PHE A 468 21.83 3.51 -16.07
C PHE A 468 22.33 3.54 -17.50
N ALA A 469 23.06 2.48 -17.83
CA ALA A 469 23.56 2.21 -19.18
C ALA A 469 23.43 0.71 -19.48
N GLN A 470 23.00 0.38 -20.71
CA GLN A 470 22.78 -0.98 -21.16
C GLN A 470 23.16 -1.12 -22.63
N ASP A 471 23.68 -2.27 -22.99
CA ASP A 471 23.75 -2.74 -24.37
C ASP A 471 22.92 -4.01 -24.55
N LYS A 472 22.04 -4.01 -25.54
CA LYS A 472 21.37 -5.19 -26.05
C LYS A 472 22.01 -5.61 -27.33
N PHE A 473 22.89 -6.58 -27.25
CA PHE A 473 23.74 -7.07 -28.30
C PHE A 473 23.15 -8.29 -28.99
N ARG A 474 22.87 -8.18 -30.28
CA ARG A 474 22.46 -9.29 -31.14
C ARG A 474 23.71 -10.05 -31.60
N VAL A 475 24.11 -11.05 -30.82
CA VAL A 475 25.30 -11.88 -31.12
C VAL A 475 25.12 -12.62 -32.42
N LYS A 476 23.94 -13.27 -32.58
CA LYS A 476 23.44 -13.90 -33.81
C LYS A 476 22.00 -13.45 -34.03
N ASP A 477 21.44 -13.74 -35.20
CA ASP A 477 20.05 -13.34 -35.50
C ASP A 477 19.06 -13.97 -34.52
N ASN A 478 19.37 -15.16 -34.01
CA ASN A 478 18.58 -15.92 -33.03
C ASN A 478 19.08 -15.84 -31.58
N LEU A 479 20.17 -15.11 -31.27
CA LEU A 479 20.71 -14.95 -29.92
C LEU A 479 20.97 -13.50 -29.57
N THR A 480 20.29 -13.02 -28.56
CA THR A 480 20.46 -11.68 -28.00
C THR A 480 20.96 -11.77 -26.57
N ILE A 481 21.98 -11.00 -26.22
CA ILE A 481 22.47 -10.80 -24.84
C ILE A 481 22.21 -9.35 -24.47
N THR A 482 21.66 -9.14 -23.29
CA THR A 482 21.44 -7.82 -22.70
C THR A 482 22.29 -7.71 -21.46
N TYR A 483 23.13 -6.69 -21.36
CA TYR A 483 23.95 -6.42 -20.16
C TYR A 483 23.96 -4.93 -19.85
N GLY A 484 23.93 -4.61 -18.58
CA GLY A 484 23.89 -3.22 -18.16
C GLY A 484 24.17 -3.04 -16.69
N ILE A 485 24.30 -1.80 -16.32
CA ILE A 485 24.55 -1.37 -14.96
C ILE A 485 23.60 -0.22 -14.60
N ARG A 486 23.09 -0.24 -13.38
CA ARG A 486 22.30 0.83 -12.81
C ARG A 486 22.91 1.26 -11.49
N ALA A 487 23.01 2.55 -11.27
CA ALA A 487 23.47 3.18 -10.04
C ALA A 487 22.32 3.99 -9.44
N ASP A 488 21.89 3.64 -8.24
CA ASP A 488 20.80 4.30 -7.53
C ASP A 488 21.37 5.03 -6.30
N TYR A 489 21.30 6.36 -6.29
CA TYR A 489 21.67 7.22 -5.17
C TYR A 489 20.44 7.60 -4.40
N VAL A 490 20.46 7.37 -3.09
CA VAL A 490 19.36 7.67 -2.17
C VAL A 490 19.85 8.60 -1.09
N SER A 491 19.10 9.67 -0.82
CA SER A 491 19.41 10.65 0.23
C SER A 491 18.12 11.11 0.91
N PHE A 492 18.25 11.53 2.16
CA PHE A 492 17.21 12.22 2.92
C PHE A 492 17.64 13.66 3.16
N ALA A 493 16.76 14.62 2.88
CA ALA A 493 17.09 16.05 2.93
C ALA A 493 16.99 16.63 4.34
N ASP A 494 16.20 16.02 5.24
CA ASP A 494 15.94 16.56 6.57
C ASP A 494 16.52 15.65 7.67
N ASN A 495 16.98 16.26 8.74
CA ASN A 495 17.25 15.60 10.00
C ASN A 495 15.96 15.49 10.82
N PHE A 496 15.90 14.48 11.67
CA PHE A 496 14.80 14.28 12.61
C PHE A 496 15.05 15.04 13.93
N LEU A 497 14.07 15.01 14.83
CA LEU A 497 14.23 15.64 16.13
C LEU A 497 15.23 14.87 17.00
N PHE A 498 16.28 15.55 17.41
CA PHE A 498 17.33 14.99 18.26
C PHE A 498 16.89 14.97 19.73
N ASN A 499 16.99 13.79 20.36
CA ASN A 499 16.75 13.61 21.78
C ASN A 499 18.08 13.45 22.52
N PRO A 500 18.52 14.49 23.28
CA PRO A 500 19.80 14.46 23.95
C PRO A 500 19.88 13.41 25.07
N VAL A 501 18.75 13.06 25.69
CA VAL A 501 18.70 12.04 26.73
C VAL A 501 18.96 10.66 26.13
N VAL A 502 18.36 10.35 24.99
CA VAL A 502 18.57 9.08 24.29
C VAL A 502 20.03 8.92 23.84
N ASP A 503 20.66 9.99 23.38
CA ASP A 503 22.06 9.98 22.91
C ASP A 503 23.05 9.66 24.03
N THR A 504 22.72 9.98 25.28
CA THR A 504 23.56 9.66 26.44
C THR A 504 23.40 8.23 26.95
N LEU A 505 22.36 7.50 26.47
CA LEU A 505 22.10 6.14 26.90
C LEU A 505 22.95 5.14 26.10
N SER A 506 23.98 4.58 26.68
CA SER A 506 24.91 3.63 26.03
C SER A 506 24.50 2.16 26.09
N ARG A 507 23.24 1.84 26.33
CA ARG A 507 22.85 0.52 26.87
C ARG A 507 21.75 -0.22 26.18
N PHE A 508 21.36 0.22 25.05
CA PHE A 508 20.54 -0.59 24.18
C PHE A 508 21.32 -1.85 23.78
N TYR A 509 20.59 -2.90 23.47
CA TYR A 509 21.11 -4.23 23.13
C TYR A 509 22.53 -4.23 22.52
N GLY A 510 23.45 -4.98 23.12
CA GLY A 510 24.82 -5.05 22.65
C GLY A 510 25.65 -3.76 22.80
N GLY A 511 25.21 -2.79 23.61
CA GLY A 511 25.87 -1.49 23.74
C GLY A 511 25.52 -0.51 22.59
N THR A 512 24.47 -0.79 21.82
CA THR A 512 24.04 0.09 20.73
C THR A 512 23.68 1.48 21.23
N ARG A 513 24.34 2.50 20.70
CA ARG A 513 24.03 3.90 20.94
C ARG A 513 23.02 4.37 19.90
N LEU A 514 21.91 4.96 20.33
CA LEU A 514 20.87 5.47 19.45
C LEU A 514 20.98 6.98 19.33
N ASN A 515 20.84 7.48 18.11
CA ASN A 515 20.69 8.90 17.84
C ASN A 515 19.38 9.12 17.06
N THR A 516 18.41 9.74 17.69
CA THR A 516 17.08 9.97 17.10
C THR A 516 17.07 11.02 16.01
N GLY A 517 18.05 11.92 15.98
CA GLY A 517 18.12 13.03 15.03
C GLY A 517 18.69 12.65 13.66
N LEU A 518 19.38 11.51 13.55
CA LEU A 518 20.02 11.13 12.28
C LEU A 518 19.07 10.40 11.35
N ALA A 519 18.88 10.96 10.17
CA ALA A 519 18.32 10.21 9.02
C ALA A 519 19.36 9.22 8.47
N PRO A 520 18.95 8.21 7.70
CA PRO A 520 19.90 7.37 6.97
C PRO A 520 20.82 8.21 6.08
N LYS A 521 22.11 7.91 6.15
CA LYS A 521 23.13 8.57 5.31
C LYS A 521 22.85 8.32 3.84
N ALA A 522 23.24 9.28 3.01
CA ALA A 522 23.22 9.10 1.57
C ALA A 522 23.95 7.82 1.15
N SER A 523 23.37 7.03 0.30
CA SER A 523 23.92 5.75 -0.16
C SER A 523 23.82 5.59 -1.66
N LEU A 524 24.87 5.01 -2.25
CA LEU A 524 24.90 4.59 -3.63
C LEU A 524 24.85 3.07 -3.71
N GLN A 525 23.85 2.55 -4.44
CA GLN A 525 23.69 1.11 -4.65
C GLN A 525 23.83 0.79 -6.15
N ILE A 526 24.72 -0.15 -6.45
CA ILE A 526 25.01 -0.57 -7.83
C ILE A 526 24.25 -1.86 -8.11
N SER A 527 23.59 -1.91 -9.27
CA SER A 527 22.74 -3.02 -9.70
C SER A 527 23.11 -3.49 -11.12
N PRO A 528 24.19 -4.30 -11.28
CA PRO A 528 24.50 -4.93 -12.55
C PRO A 528 23.46 -5.99 -12.89
N ARG A 529 23.19 -6.13 -14.21
CA ARG A 529 22.27 -7.14 -14.74
C ARG A 529 22.78 -7.68 -16.05
N VAL A 530 22.53 -8.97 -16.27
CA VAL A 530 22.76 -9.65 -17.54
C VAL A 530 21.59 -10.58 -17.83
N GLY A 531 21.13 -10.59 -19.08
CA GLY A 531 20.09 -11.48 -19.55
C GLY A 531 20.38 -11.96 -20.96
N PHE A 532 19.76 -13.04 -21.35
CA PHE A 532 19.85 -13.58 -22.70
C PHE A 532 18.52 -14.10 -23.19
N ASN A 533 18.36 -14.14 -24.48
CA ASN A 533 17.25 -14.77 -25.19
C ASN A 533 17.80 -15.48 -26.43
N TRP A 534 17.56 -16.77 -26.52
CA TRP A 534 18.04 -17.63 -27.58
C TRP A 534 16.90 -18.43 -28.21
N ASP A 535 16.54 -18.15 -29.45
CA ASP A 535 15.70 -18.99 -30.27
C ASP A 535 16.59 -20.12 -30.87
N VAL A 536 16.59 -21.28 -30.21
CA VAL A 536 17.56 -22.35 -30.45
C VAL A 536 17.54 -22.82 -31.92
N ASN A 537 16.33 -22.95 -32.47
CA ASN A 537 16.12 -23.48 -33.84
C ASN A 537 15.98 -22.37 -34.90
N ASP A 538 15.99 -21.09 -34.51
CA ASP A 538 15.75 -19.93 -35.39
C ASP A 538 14.38 -19.96 -36.11
N ASP A 539 13.40 -20.67 -35.53
CA ASP A 539 12.05 -20.88 -36.08
C ASP A 539 10.92 -20.57 -35.11
N GLN A 540 11.26 -20.01 -33.92
CA GLN A 540 10.32 -19.71 -32.82
C GLN A 540 9.58 -20.97 -32.30
N THR A 541 10.21 -22.14 -32.33
CA THR A 541 9.66 -23.38 -31.76
C THR A 541 10.28 -23.74 -30.43
N LEU A 542 11.55 -23.34 -30.19
CA LEU A 542 12.28 -23.57 -28.93
C LEU A 542 13.06 -22.33 -28.54
N GLN A 543 12.67 -21.69 -27.44
CA GLN A 543 13.35 -20.53 -26.89
C GLN A 543 13.90 -20.87 -25.51
N VAL A 544 15.17 -20.52 -25.25
CA VAL A 544 15.79 -20.54 -23.93
C VAL A 544 16.12 -19.12 -23.54
N ARG A 545 15.66 -18.69 -22.39
CA ARG A 545 15.85 -17.32 -21.89
C ARG A 545 16.20 -17.31 -20.42
N GLY A 546 16.88 -16.28 -19.99
CA GLY A 546 17.21 -16.15 -18.59
C GLY A 546 18.10 -14.95 -18.31
N GLY A 547 18.54 -14.86 -17.07
CA GLY A 547 19.43 -13.80 -16.64
C GLY A 547 19.67 -13.82 -15.14
N THR A 548 20.52 -12.90 -14.71
CA THR A 548 20.84 -12.69 -13.31
C THR A 548 21.19 -11.22 -13.07
N GLY A 549 20.93 -10.72 -11.86
CA GLY A 549 21.29 -9.36 -11.50
C GLY A 549 20.70 -8.89 -10.18
N LEU A 550 21.07 -7.66 -9.82
CA LEU A 550 20.63 -6.98 -8.61
C LEU A 550 19.46 -6.04 -8.91
N PHE A 551 18.52 -5.99 -7.96
CA PHE A 551 17.35 -5.12 -8.00
C PHE A 551 17.19 -4.42 -6.66
N GLN A 552 16.94 -3.11 -6.69
CA GLN A 552 16.77 -2.28 -5.53
C GLN A 552 15.42 -1.58 -5.61
N GLY A 553 14.75 -1.46 -4.45
CA GLY A 553 13.49 -0.72 -4.34
C GLY A 553 13.35 -0.03 -2.99
N PRO A 554 12.54 1.06 -2.91
CA PRO A 554 12.34 1.75 -1.65
C PRO A 554 11.59 0.86 -0.64
N PRO A 555 11.86 1.00 0.67
CA PRO A 555 11.00 0.49 1.72
C PRO A 555 9.73 1.33 1.80
N PRO A 556 8.66 0.86 2.47
CA PRO A 556 7.57 1.72 2.89
C PRO A 556 8.08 2.89 3.73
N PHE A 557 7.84 4.14 3.30
CA PHE A 557 8.40 5.32 3.98
C PHE A 557 7.80 5.56 5.37
N VAL A 558 6.65 4.95 5.69
CA VAL A 558 6.08 4.94 7.04
C VAL A 558 7.07 4.41 8.09
N TRP A 559 7.93 3.46 7.71
CA TRP A 559 8.91 2.90 8.65
C TRP A 559 9.95 3.94 9.07
N ILE A 560 10.40 4.76 8.13
CA ILE A 560 11.35 5.87 8.40
C ILE A 560 10.61 7.04 9.06
N SER A 561 9.38 7.34 8.63
CA SER A 561 8.54 8.39 9.22
C SER A 561 8.23 8.12 10.71
N ASN A 562 8.18 6.86 11.14
CA ASN A 562 8.02 6.51 12.54
C ASN A 562 9.14 7.08 13.44
N GLN A 563 10.34 7.30 12.93
CA GLN A 563 11.41 7.97 13.67
C GLN A 563 11.08 9.44 13.92
N ALA A 564 10.50 10.13 12.93
CA ALA A 564 10.12 11.54 13.06
C ALA A 564 9.06 11.75 14.16
N SER A 565 8.14 10.81 14.34
CA SER A 565 7.05 10.89 15.32
C SER A 565 7.38 10.25 16.68
N ASN A 566 8.34 9.32 16.74
CA ASN A 566 8.67 8.54 17.94
C ASN A 566 10.15 8.69 18.33
N SER A 567 10.59 9.93 18.48
CA SER A 567 11.96 10.27 18.93
C SER A 567 12.06 10.49 20.45
N GLY A 568 10.94 10.47 21.18
CA GLY A 568 10.88 10.89 22.58
C GLY A 568 10.98 12.41 22.77
N MET A 569 11.23 13.17 21.71
CA MET A 569 11.03 14.61 21.68
C MET A 569 9.54 14.86 21.49
N ALA A 570 8.96 15.59 22.42
CA ALA A 570 7.51 15.65 22.51
C ALA A 570 6.91 16.53 21.41
N LEU A 571 6.36 15.88 20.38
CA LEU A 571 5.33 16.49 19.52
C LEU A 571 4.00 16.51 20.27
N PHE A 572 3.73 15.47 21.06
CA PHE A 572 2.51 15.27 21.83
C PHE A 572 2.83 14.92 23.27
N GLY A 573 2.10 15.55 24.20
CA GLY A 573 1.94 15.08 25.55
C GLY A 573 0.79 14.07 25.63
N SER A 574 0.75 13.26 26.70
CA SER A 574 -0.35 12.32 26.92
C SER A 574 -0.70 12.11 28.37
N VAL A 575 -1.98 11.88 28.63
CA VAL A 575 -2.52 11.23 29.83
C VAL A 575 -2.87 9.80 29.39
N THR A 576 -2.29 8.80 30.05
CA THR A 576 -2.56 7.40 29.75
C THR A 576 -2.99 6.68 31.01
N ASN A 577 -4.10 5.93 30.93
CA ASN A 577 -4.75 5.28 32.06
C ASN A 577 -4.97 6.24 33.25
N GLY A 578 -5.33 7.50 32.94
CA GLY A 578 -5.62 8.51 33.96
C GLY A 578 -6.83 8.17 34.79
N THR A 579 -6.78 8.45 36.09
CA THR A 579 -7.88 8.25 37.06
C THR A 579 -8.34 9.58 37.62
N GLY A 580 -9.57 9.64 38.15
CA GLY A 580 -10.13 10.86 38.78
C GLY A 580 -10.81 11.80 37.78
N TYR A 581 -10.85 11.49 36.48
CA TYR A 581 -11.49 12.29 35.43
C TYR A 581 -13.00 11.96 35.36
N MET A 582 -13.83 13.01 35.47
CA MET A 582 -15.27 12.91 35.22
C MET A 582 -15.54 13.00 33.71
N PHE A 583 -16.63 12.37 33.27
CA PHE A 583 -17.03 12.51 31.88
C PHE A 583 -17.30 13.98 31.51
N SER A 584 -16.80 14.41 30.37
CA SER A 584 -17.12 15.68 29.75
C SER A 584 -17.28 15.49 28.23
N PRO A 585 -18.33 16.08 27.61
CA PRO A 585 -18.48 16.11 26.16
C PRO A 585 -17.48 17.05 25.48
N ASP A 586 -16.92 18.00 26.23
CA ASP A 586 -15.91 18.94 25.78
C ASP A 586 -14.54 18.24 25.72
N ILE A 587 -14.00 18.07 24.52
CA ILE A 587 -12.72 17.38 24.29
C ILE A 587 -11.51 18.17 24.80
N ASP A 588 -11.67 19.45 25.07
CA ASP A 588 -10.58 20.34 25.52
C ASP A 588 -10.57 20.55 27.04
N LYS A 589 -11.62 20.12 27.75
CA LYS A 589 -11.75 20.33 29.21
C LYS A 589 -10.54 19.92 30.02
N TYR A 590 -9.90 18.83 29.68
CA TYR A 590 -8.73 18.29 30.39
C TYR A 590 -7.44 18.42 29.62
N ARG A 591 -7.44 19.24 28.56
CA ARG A 591 -6.25 19.50 27.75
C ARG A 591 -5.33 20.45 28.48
N PRO A 592 -4.09 20.05 28.82
CA PRO A 592 -3.14 20.95 29.46
C PRO A 592 -2.70 22.07 28.54
N THR A 593 -2.25 23.17 29.11
CA THR A 593 -1.55 24.22 28.35
C THR A 593 -0.29 23.62 27.72
N PRO A 594 -0.07 23.80 26.43
CA PRO A 594 1.12 23.28 25.75
C PRO A 594 2.40 23.79 26.43
N THR A 595 3.29 22.85 26.76
CA THR A 595 4.61 23.17 27.30
C THR A 595 5.62 22.32 26.55
N PRO A 596 6.47 22.90 25.65
CA PRO A 596 7.50 22.16 24.95
C PRO A 596 8.44 21.44 25.92
N GLY A 597 8.84 20.24 25.61
CA GLY A 597 9.78 19.50 26.45
C GLY A 597 9.90 18.02 26.07
N LEU A 598 10.61 17.29 26.92
CA LEU A 598 10.76 15.83 26.77
C LEU A 598 9.51 15.12 27.32
N SER A 599 9.07 14.09 26.64
CA SER A 599 8.03 13.19 27.14
C SER A 599 8.56 12.39 28.35
N LYS A 600 7.72 12.20 29.38
CA LYS A 600 8.10 11.42 30.57
C LYS A 600 8.14 9.92 30.30
N SER A 601 7.39 9.44 29.32
CA SER A 601 7.37 8.03 28.90
C SER A 601 7.11 7.96 27.40
N TYR A 602 7.89 7.17 26.67
CA TYR A 602 7.77 7.06 25.21
C TYR A 602 8.37 5.76 24.67
N SER A 603 7.99 5.42 23.45
CA SER A 603 8.67 4.42 22.63
C SER A 603 9.53 5.11 21.59
N LEU A 604 10.66 4.51 21.26
CA LEU A 604 11.57 5.01 20.23
C LEU A 604 11.42 4.19 18.95
N ASN A 605 11.50 4.86 17.83
CA ASN A 605 11.80 4.26 16.55
C ASN A 605 13.04 4.96 15.98
N VAL A 606 14.08 4.20 15.69
CA VAL A 606 15.36 4.73 15.17
C VAL A 606 15.80 3.89 13.98
N THR A 607 16.19 4.56 12.92
CA THR A 607 16.77 3.91 11.74
C THR A 607 18.28 3.94 11.84
N ASP A 608 18.92 2.84 11.47
CA ASP A 608 20.39 2.74 11.35
C ASP A 608 20.90 3.85 10.41
N PRO A 609 21.83 4.70 10.83
CA PRO A 609 22.41 5.70 9.95
C PRO A 609 23.07 5.12 8.67
N ASN A 610 23.43 3.83 8.68
CA ASN A 610 23.98 3.14 7.51
C ASN A 610 22.93 2.28 6.79
N TYR A 611 21.65 2.45 7.09
CA TYR A 611 20.55 1.73 6.43
C TYR A 611 20.55 1.98 4.93
N LYS A 612 20.44 0.89 4.17
CA LYS A 612 20.33 0.87 2.71
C LYS A 612 18.94 0.39 2.29
N PHE A 613 18.45 0.87 1.17
CA PHE A 613 17.20 0.35 0.63
C PHE A 613 17.29 -1.15 0.33
N PRO A 614 16.16 -1.88 0.46
CA PRO A 614 16.12 -3.30 0.15
C PRO A 614 16.71 -3.60 -1.22
N GLN A 615 17.64 -4.54 -1.28
CA GLN A 615 18.27 -5.02 -2.50
C GLN A 615 18.21 -6.54 -2.55
N VAL A 616 17.90 -7.08 -3.72
CA VAL A 616 17.78 -8.52 -3.94
C VAL A 616 18.58 -8.95 -5.16
N TRP A 617 19.16 -10.13 -5.10
CA TRP A 617 19.73 -10.83 -6.25
C TRP A 617 18.67 -11.74 -6.84
N LYS A 618 18.37 -11.61 -8.15
CA LYS A 618 17.45 -12.48 -8.87
C LYS A 618 18.18 -13.22 -9.98
N SER A 619 17.86 -14.50 -10.11
CA SER A 619 18.30 -15.34 -11.24
C SER A 619 17.12 -16.13 -11.78
N THR A 620 16.91 -16.11 -13.08
CA THR A 620 15.82 -16.80 -13.78
C THR A 620 16.35 -17.57 -14.95
N LEU A 621 15.85 -18.79 -15.15
CA LEU A 621 16.05 -19.58 -16.36
C LEU A 621 14.70 -20.15 -16.81
N ALA A 622 14.42 -20.03 -18.10
CA ALA A 622 13.17 -20.53 -18.68
C ALA A 622 13.38 -21.15 -20.05
N VAL A 623 12.56 -22.15 -20.33
CA VAL A 623 12.46 -22.80 -21.64
C VAL A 623 11.02 -22.72 -22.12
N ASP A 624 10.81 -22.17 -23.30
CA ASP A 624 9.53 -22.09 -23.99
C ASP A 624 9.58 -23.00 -25.21
N LYS A 625 8.67 -23.97 -25.35
CA LYS A 625 8.66 -24.93 -26.46
C LYS A 625 7.27 -25.09 -27.06
N LYS A 626 7.18 -25.07 -28.39
CA LYS A 626 5.97 -25.47 -29.12
C LYS A 626 5.93 -26.98 -29.31
N VAL A 627 4.84 -27.62 -28.86
CA VAL A 627 4.60 -29.06 -29.00
C VAL A 627 3.16 -29.26 -29.42
N LEU A 628 2.93 -29.83 -30.60
CA LEU A 628 1.58 -30.17 -31.14
C LEU A 628 0.60 -28.97 -31.09
N GLY A 629 1.10 -27.76 -31.34
CA GLY A 629 0.32 -26.50 -31.31
C GLY A 629 0.10 -25.89 -29.93
N TRP A 630 0.61 -26.52 -28.88
CA TRP A 630 0.69 -25.98 -27.53
C TRP A 630 2.02 -25.27 -27.32
N THR A 631 2.00 -24.20 -26.55
CA THR A 631 3.22 -23.61 -26.00
C THR A 631 3.37 -24.07 -24.57
N VAL A 632 4.47 -24.73 -24.25
CA VAL A 632 4.83 -25.18 -22.91
C VAL A 632 5.98 -24.32 -22.43
N THR A 633 5.82 -23.68 -21.25
CA THR A 633 6.86 -22.89 -20.58
C THR A 633 7.23 -23.56 -19.27
N ALA A 634 8.51 -23.86 -19.07
CA ALA A 634 9.07 -24.22 -17.78
C ALA A 634 10.02 -23.10 -17.31
N GLU A 635 9.78 -22.52 -16.15
CA GLU A 635 10.55 -21.39 -15.61
C GLU A 635 10.94 -21.65 -14.18
N GLY A 636 12.21 -21.39 -13.82
CA GLY A 636 12.73 -21.41 -12.46
C GLY A 636 13.33 -20.07 -12.08
N THR A 637 13.02 -19.56 -10.90
CA THR A 637 13.57 -18.29 -10.37
C THR A 637 14.06 -18.46 -8.94
N TYR A 638 15.26 -17.97 -8.69
CA TYR A 638 15.87 -17.83 -7.36
C TYR A 638 16.03 -16.36 -7.02
N ILE A 639 15.60 -15.96 -5.80
CA ILE A 639 15.74 -14.62 -5.27
C ILE A 639 16.44 -14.71 -3.92
N LYS A 640 17.50 -13.92 -3.71
CA LYS A 640 18.23 -13.80 -2.45
C LYS A 640 18.17 -12.36 -1.95
N ASN A 641 17.72 -12.16 -0.71
CA ASN A 641 17.78 -10.85 -0.08
C ASN A 641 19.24 -10.51 0.27
N ILE A 642 19.69 -9.32 -0.14
CA ILE A 642 21.02 -8.79 0.18
C ILE A 642 20.91 -7.79 1.34
N ASN A 643 19.99 -6.83 1.25
CA ASN A 643 19.73 -5.81 2.27
C ASN A 643 18.25 -5.88 2.71
N ALA A 644 17.83 -7.03 3.30
CA ALA A 644 16.50 -7.11 3.87
C ALA A 644 16.32 -6.11 5.02
N THR A 645 15.20 -5.42 5.10
CA THR A 645 14.86 -4.60 6.25
C THR A 645 14.49 -5.49 7.43
N VAL A 646 15.12 -5.28 8.57
CA VAL A 646 14.82 -5.99 9.81
C VAL A 646 14.63 -5.00 10.96
N PHE A 647 13.85 -5.42 11.96
CA PHE A 647 13.56 -4.63 13.15
C PHE A 647 14.02 -5.38 14.39
N GLN A 648 14.61 -4.65 15.31
CA GLN A 648 15.05 -5.16 16.61
C GLN A 648 14.51 -4.25 17.72
N ASN A 649 13.97 -4.82 18.80
CA ASN A 649 13.67 -4.03 19.99
C ASN A 649 14.92 -4.02 20.89
N VAL A 650 15.73 -3.00 20.74
CA VAL A 650 17.01 -2.85 21.47
C VAL A 650 16.82 -2.41 22.94
N ALA A 651 15.59 -2.13 23.37
CA ALA A 651 15.28 -1.95 24.80
C ALA A 651 15.14 -3.27 25.56
N LEU A 652 15.14 -4.41 24.88
CA LEU A 652 15.12 -5.72 25.52
C LEU A 652 16.53 -6.12 25.99
N PRO A 653 16.64 -6.86 27.09
CA PRO A 653 17.93 -7.39 27.55
C PRO A 653 18.53 -8.35 26.50
N SER A 654 19.87 -8.49 26.52
CA SER A 654 20.59 -9.38 25.57
C SER A 654 20.28 -10.88 25.78
N THR A 655 19.85 -11.25 26.98
CA THR A 655 19.48 -12.62 27.33
C THR A 655 18.01 -12.70 27.72
N GLY A 656 17.31 -13.66 27.16
CA GLY A 656 15.90 -13.91 27.53
C GLY A 656 15.80 -14.56 28.91
N ASN A 657 14.68 -14.34 29.58
CA ASN A 657 14.45 -14.77 30.96
C ASN A 657 13.86 -16.18 31.05
N THR A 658 13.18 -16.63 30.00
CA THR A 658 12.53 -17.94 29.96
C THR A 658 12.48 -18.48 28.54
N THR A 659 12.43 -19.80 28.40
CA THR A 659 12.17 -20.47 27.12
C THR A 659 10.70 -20.92 27.12
N LEU A 660 9.98 -20.63 26.04
CA LEU A 660 8.62 -21.11 25.83
C LEU A 660 8.62 -22.60 25.48
N SER A 661 7.46 -23.25 25.59
CA SER A 661 7.30 -24.68 25.28
C SER A 661 7.65 -25.05 23.83
N ASP A 662 7.60 -24.09 22.92
CA ASP A 662 7.99 -24.22 21.52
C ASP A 662 9.48 -23.90 21.25
N GLY A 663 10.28 -23.71 22.30
CA GLY A 663 11.72 -23.43 22.20
C GLY A 663 12.10 -21.97 21.96
N ARG A 664 11.13 -21.06 21.81
CA ARG A 664 11.41 -19.63 21.63
C ARG A 664 11.80 -18.97 22.95
N THR A 665 12.74 -18.04 22.88
CA THR A 665 13.15 -17.23 24.03
C THR A 665 12.12 -16.14 24.32
N ARG A 666 11.66 -16.05 25.57
CA ARG A 666 10.78 -14.99 26.06
C ARG A 666 11.58 -13.94 26.81
N PHE A 667 11.36 -12.67 26.47
CA PHE A 667 11.91 -11.51 27.15
C PHE A 667 10.82 -10.91 28.06
N ALA A 668 10.99 -11.02 29.38
CA ALA A 668 9.90 -10.74 30.33
C ALA A 668 9.74 -9.28 30.70
N LYS A 669 10.71 -8.41 30.51
CA LYS A 669 10.63 -6.99 30.87
C LYS A 669 11.17 -6.10 29.76
N ARG A 670 10.36 -5.12 29.39
CA ARG A 670 10.72 -4.00 28.52
C ARG A 670 11.18 -2.85 29.41
N SER A 671 12.44 -2.85 29.81
CA SER A 671 13.01 -1.75 30.55
C SER A 671 14.41 -1.45 30.03
N VAL A 672 14.72 -0.19 29.93
CA VAL A 672 16.07 0.25 29.63
C VAL A 672 16.87 0.14 30.93
N TYR A 673 17.96 -0.57 30.87
CA TYR A 673 18.88 -0.75 31.98
C TYR A 673 20.08 0.18 31.81
N ASP A 674 20.72 0.57 32.89
CA ASP A 674 21.98 1.30 32.81
C ASP A 674 23.18 0.43 32.47
N ALA A 675 24.36 1.00 32.23
CA ALA A 675 25.56 0.27 31.86
C ALA A 675 25.97 -0.79 32.90
N THR A 676 25.45 -0.69 34.14
CA THR A 676 25.66 -1.63 35.22
C THR A 676 24.60 -2.73 35.31
N GLY A 677 23.58 -2.69 34.41
CA GLY A 677 22.46 -3.64 34.45
C GLY A 677 21.35 -3.26 35.45
N THR A 678 21.40 -2.05 36.04
CA THR A 678 20.36 -1.57 36.96
C THR A 678 19.21 -0.96 36.19
N ALA A 679 17.97 -1.38 36.51
CA ALA A 679 16.76 -0.81 35.90
C ALA A 679 16.66 0.70 36.18
N GLN A 680 16.32 1.47 35.14
CA GLN A 680 16.22 2.92 35.27
C GLN A 680 15.02 3.31 36.15
N THR A 681 15.31 4.13 37.15
CA THR A 681 14.30 4.70 38.05
C THR A 681 13.68 5.97 37.49
N ALA A 682 12.66 6.51 38.15
CA ALA A 682 11.78 7.61 37.72
C ALA A 682 12.44 8.93 37.33
N THR A 683 13.71 9.11 37.50
CA THR A 683 14.47 10.31 37.07
C THR A 683 14.91 10.26 35.61
N ASN A 684 14.84 9.11 34.96
CA ASN A 684 15.14 8.93 33.54
C ASN A 684 13.84 8.58 32.78
N PRO A 685 13.66 9.04 31.54
CA PRO A 685 12.47 8.76 30.78
C PRO A 685 12.25 7.25 30.66
N ASN A 686 11.05 6.80 30.98
CA ASN A 686 10.65 5.41 30.90
C ASN A 686 10.49 5.04 29.42
N ILE A 687 11.50 4.46 28.80
CA ILE A 687 11.49 4.01 27.40
C ILE A 687 10.87 2.61 27.37
N GLY A 688 9.63 2.52 26.91
CA GLY A 688 8.88 1.26 26.84
C GLY A 688 9.40 0.31 25.78
N ASN A 689 9.70 0.82 24.58
CA ASN A 689 10.30 0.08 23.47
C ASN A 689 11.29 0.99 22.74
N ALA A 690 12.34 0.39 22.18
CA ALA A 690 13.26 1.06 21.27
C ALA A 690 13.43 0.20 20.01
N ILE A 691 12.63 0.48 19.00
CA ILE A 691 12.64 -0.26 17.75
C ILE A 691 13.74 0.31 16.85
N TYR A 692 14.73 -0.51 16.54
CA TYR A 692 15.84 -0.18 15.66
C TYR A 692 15.66 -0.86 14.31
N MET A 693 15.56 -0.08 13.24
CA MET A 693 15.46 -0.56 11.88
C MET A 693 16.83 -0.59 11.22
N THR A 694 17.24 -1.75 10.72
CA THR A 694 18.53 -1.95 10.06
C THR A 694 18.42 -2.94 8.91
N ASN A 695 19.53 -3.31 8.29
CA ASN A 695 19.58 -4.30 7.23
C ASN A 695 20.17 -5.63 7.73
N ALA A 696 19.73 -6.73 7.08
CA ALA A 696 20.33 -8.04 7.25
C ALA A 696 20.38 -8.80 5.91
N ASN A 697 21.38 -9.67 5.76
CA ASN A 697 21.47 -10.56 4.61
C ASN A 697 20.74 -11.88 4.92
N ILE A 698 19.40 -11.81 5.04
CA ILE A 698 18.55 -12.95 5.38
C ILE A 698 17.38 -13.05 4.40
N GLY A 699 16.90 -14.27 4.20
CA GLY A 699 15.76 -14.54 3.35
C GLY A 699 16.14 -14.93 1.93
N TYR A 700 15.31 -15.78 1.36
CA TYR A 700 15.40 -16.20 -0.04
C TYR A 700 14.04 -16.72 -0.52
N THR A 701 13.85 -16.71 -1.83
CA THR A 701 12.73 -17.38 -2.49
C THR A 701 13.25 -18.25 -3.62
N LEU A 702 12.68 -19.44 -3.76
CA LEU A 702 12.84 -20.31 -4.90
C LEU A 702 11.44 -20.68 -5.40
N PHE A 703 11.16 -20.46 -6.67
CA PHE A 703 9.93 -20.92 -7.28
C PHE A 703 10.15 -21.48 -8.68
N GLY A 704 9.33 -22.44 -9.04
CA GLY A 704 9.28 -23.04 -10.36
C GLY A 704 7.85 -23.04 -10.89
N THR A 705 7.69 -22.66 -12.15
CA THR A 705 6.41 -22.56 -12.86
C THR A 705 6.43 -23.46 -14.09
N LEU A 706 5.37 -24.25 -14.25
CA LEU A 706 5.03 -24.93 -15.50
C LEU A 706 3.75 -24.32 -16.05
N GLN A 707 3.77 -23.86 -17.30
CA GLN A 707 2.61 -23.24 -17.96
C GLN A 707 2.40 -23.89 -19.31
N VAL A 708 1.14 -24.14 -19.64
CA VAL A 708 0.72 -24.70 -20.93
C VAL A 708 -0.37 -23.81 -21.51
N GLN A 709 -0.18 -23.35 -22.73
CA GLN A 709 -1.15 -22.47 -23.38
C GLN A 709 -1.35 -22.81 -24.86
N ARG A 710 -2.59 -22.65 -25.31
CA ARG A 710 -2.96 -22.79 -26.74
C ARG A 710 -4.11 -21.86 -27.09
N GLN A 711 -3.97 -21.22 -28.24
CA GLN A 711 -5.01 -20.41 -28.84
C GLN A 711 -5.67 -21.19 -29.97
N PHE A 712 -6.96 -21.45 -29.85
CA PHE A 712 -7.84 -21.91 -30.90
C PHE A 712 -8.57 -20.72 -31.52
N LYS A 713 -9.35 -20.96 -32.57
CA LYS A 713 -10.08 -19.86 -33.25
C LYS A 713 -10.96 -19.06 -32.28
N ASN A 714 -11.73 -19.75 -31.43
CA ASN A 714 -12.70 -19.14 -30.52
C ASN A 714 -12.46 -19.50 -29.04
N LEU A 715 -11.38 -20.19 -28.72
CA LEU A 715 -11.06 -20.65 -27.38
C LEU A 715 -9.58 -20.41 -27.09
N ALA A 716 -9.27 -19.77 -25.97
CA ALA A 716 -7.93 -19.68 -25.43
C ALA A 716 -7.84 -20.55 -24.17
N VAL A 717 -6.87 -21.44 -24.11
CA VAL A 717 -6.60 -22.27 -22.93
C VAL A 717 -5.24 -21.88 -22.38
N ASN A 718 -5.21 -21.56 -21.08
CA ASN A 718 -3.98 -21.31 -20.33
C ASN A 718 -4.12 -22.01 -18.97
N ALA A 719 -3.19 -22.88 -18.67
CA ALA A 719 -3.09 -23.57 -17.38
C ALA A 719 -1.66 -23.43 -16.85
N SER A 720 -1.53 -23.16 -15.58
CA SER A 720 -0.21 -23.02 -14.94
C SER A 720 -0.21 -23.62 -13.55
N TYR A 721 0.95 -24.13 -13.15
CA TYR A 721 1.23 -24.58 -11.80
C TYR A 721 2.53 -23.98 -11.32
N THR A 722 2.51 -23.33 -10.15
CA THR A 722 3.71 -22.76 -9.52
C THR A 722 3.90 -23.37 -8.13
N ARG A 723 5.09 -23.88 -7.88
CA ARG A 723 5.52 -24.28 -6.52
C ARG A 723 6.57 -23.29 -6.03
N GLN A 724 6.37 -22.83 -4.80
CA GLN A 724 7.21 -21.80 -4.20
C GLN A 724 7.66 -22.21 -2.80
N LYS A 725 8.90 -21.84 -2.46
CA LYS A 725 9.44 -21.85 -1.10
C LYS A 725 10.07 -20.48 -0.83
N ALA A 726 9.50 -19.76 0.12
CA ALA A 726 9.99 -18.44 0.52
C ALA A 726 10.33 -18.43 2.01
N LYS A 727 11.42 -17.75 2.36
CA LYS A 727 11.78 -17.36 3.72
C LYS A 727 12.11 -15.89 3.68
N ASP A 728 11.36 -15.07 4.42
CA ASP A 728 11.58 -13.64 4.49
C ASP A 728 11.90 -13.22 5.94
N GLY A 729 12.72 -12.21 6.09
CA GLY A 729 13.03 -11.57 7.37
C GLY A 729 12.16 -10.34 7.64
N THR A 730 11.45 -9.86 6.62
CA THR A 730 10.60 -8.67 6.69
C THR A 730 9.14 -9.08 6.81
N ILE A 731 8.43 -8.49 7.78
CA ILE A 731 7.00 -8.72 8.00
C ILE A 731 6.24 -7.51 7.47
N ASN A 732 5.12 -7.74 6.77
CA ASN A 732 4.23 -6.67 6.31
C ASN A 732 3.57 -5.98 7.51
N GLY A 733 3.79 -4.68 7.67
CA GLY A 733 3.17 -3.86 8.70
C GLY A 733 3.29 -2.38 8.38
N SER A 734 2.43 -1.58 8.99
CA SER A 734 2.40 -0.12 8.79
C SER A 734 3.26 0.65 9.79
N THR A 735 3.71 0.01 10.87
CA THR A 735 4.55 0.63 11.88
C THR A 735 5.66 -0.33 12.32
N ALA A 736 6.78 0.20 12.77
CA ALA A 736 7.90 -0.59 13.29
C ALA A 736 7.47 -1.45 14.49
N PHE A 737 6.59 -0.93 15.36
CA PHE A 737 6.05 -1.68 16.49
C PHE A 737 5.17 -2.86 16.06
N THR A 738 4.31 -2.67 15.06
CA THR A 738 3.49 -3.75 14.49
C THR A 738 4.36 -4.83 13.88
N MET A 739 5.42 -4.43 13.18
CA MET A 739 6.40 -5.35 12.59
C MET A 739 7.09 -6.19 13.66
N TRP A 740 7.44 -5.58 14.78
CA TRP A 740 8.04 -6.29 15.93
C TRP A 740 7.05 -7.20 16.64
N GLY A 741 5.84 -6.71 16.89
CA GLY A 741 4.80 -7.45 17.64
C GLY A 741 4.24 -8.66 16.92
N ALA A 742 4.42 -8.74 15.60
CA ALA A 742 3.97 -9.87 14.78
C ALA A 742 4.96 -11.07 14.78
N ARG A 743 6.09 -10.98 15.47
CA ARG A 743 7.11 -12.05 15.57
C ARG A 743 6.91 -12.96 16.78
#